data_4515d02660fe37dfa799e50694c8dcbe
#
_entry.id   4515d02660fe37dfa799e50694c8dcbe
#
_cell.length_a   1.000
_cell.length_b   1.000
_cell.length_c   1.000
_cell.angle_alpha   90.00
_cell.angle_beta   90.00
_cell.angle_gamma   90.00
#
_symmetry.space_group_name_H-M   'P 1'
#
loop_
_entity.id
_entity.type
_entity.pdbx_description
1 polymer ?
#
loop_
_entity_poly.entity_id
_entity_poly.type
_entity_poly.pdbx_seq_one_letter_code
_entity_poly.pdbx_strand_id
1 'polypeptide(L)'
;MNVIDSSRILEKLGYDYVEFREPAIKPTITEIRFKDILHELENSPGRAGEIAKKNLYKHQVEALEALENGENVILISGTGSGKTEAWAFYSLKSKAKTLVIYPTLALSADQIDRLENYYRAVGLEDRVFEVDRAVISDLIKIRGMEYVRKKIYGSLLIISNPAFLMQDLKRIASRKTKSFLHDFLRELDVFVIDELDFYGSKGATLIMAMAELIVNHISKRKPQIVVLTATLGNPEELASYLTKLNGRKTRIIRGNPFRVENRSYLILGKNLEKLWESLRDMKNEISRKAPEILDFLEDYDTFRRFAYKIVETLRSRGLYVPTPAPDIVELLLNYINSEEKGLTLVFTRSIRSAERLAKTLRSRLPIVKQDLVRTHHHLISKEERREIETLAKEGLVRIVISPRTLTQGVDIGTVVRIVHYGLPSDVREFKQREGRKGRREEIPFTESIIIPVSAWDRRLIEAGIETFKEWINLPLEKVFFNPQNKYALMFKALFKLKLGIKLSHEELKLLKSLGLVKLEVKIFGREYGLTREGEKVWENLGFYEYGPPYGIKRLVVSEEGGERFLEEVSRRDFVEKLQPGCFDPTSDCLVVGVRGNRVILEKDFSLAINEHDEIRDAYEEYVFVKKSRWGERPGLKSDYYSGKLFSQVTMYVKVPTKGFGLL
;
A
#
# COMPACT_ATOMS: atom_id res chain seq x y z
N MET A 1 -23.76 -17.15 0.98
CA MET A 1 -23.77 -16.04 0.02
C MET A 1 -23.72 -16.62 -1.39
N ASN A 2 -24.52 -16.10 -2.34
CA ASN A 2 -24.46 -16.59 -3.73
C ASN A 2 -23.37 -15.82 -4.48
N VAL A 3 -22.33 -16.52 -4.97
CA VAL A 3 -21.26 -15.98 -5.80
C VAL A 3 -21.45 -16.52 -7.20
N ILE A 4 -21.44 -15.63 -8.19
CA ILE A 4 -21.61 -16.01 -9.59
C ILE A 4 -20.28 -16.55 -10.11
N ASP A 5 -20.37 -17.68 -10.80
CA ASP A 5 -19.26 -18.25 -11.53
C ASP A 5 -18.99 -17.41 -12.80
N SER A 6 -17.85 -16.75 -12.84
CA SER A 6 -17.48 -15.88 -13.96
C SER A 6 -17.26 -16.62 -15.26
N SER A 7 -16.98 -17.93 -15.25
CA SER A 7 -16.80 -18.71 -16.47
C SER A 7 -18.01 -18.57 -17.42
N ARG A 8 -19.22 -18.65 -16.87
CA ARG A 8 -20.47 -18.50 -17.64
C ARG A 8 -20.62 -17.12 -18.30
N ILE A 9 -20.16 -16.06 -17.61
CA ILE A 9 -20.20 -14.70 -18.15
C ILE A 9 -19.14 -14.54 -19.24
N LEU A 10 -17.94 -15.05 -18.98
CA LEU A 10 -16.80 -14.97 -19.93
C LEU A 10 -17.14 -15.72 -21.23
N GLU A 11 -17.68 -16.92 -21.15
CA GLU A 11 -18.14 -17.71 -22.30
C GLU A 11 -19.23 -16.98 -23.10
N LYS A 12 -20.26 -16.46 -22.39
CA LYS A 12 -21.34 -15.69 -23.05
C LYS A 12 -20.83 -14.45 -23.78
N LEU A 13 -19.78 -13.80 -23.27
CA LEU A 13 -19.17 -12.62 -23.86
C LEU A 13 -18.11 -12.93 -24.92
N GLY A 14 -17.84 -14.23 -25.17
CA GLY A 14 -16.85 -14.68 -26.14
C GLY A 14 -15.40 -14.46 -25.72
N TYR A 15 -15.12 -14.48 -24.41
CA TYR A 15 -13.75 -14.41 -23.92
C TYR A 15 -13.05 -15.76 -24.00
N ASP A 16 -11.83 -15.76 -24.47
CA ASP A 16 -10.90 -16.86 -24.36
C ASP A 16 -10.05 -16.67 -23.09
N TYR A 17 -10.00 -17.71 -22.25
CA TYR A 17 -9.31 -17.64 -20.96
C TYR A 17 -8.70 -18.98 -20.55
N VAL A 18 -7.81 -18.92 -19.59
CA VAL A 18 -7.28 -20.09 -18.89
C VAL A 18 -7.72 -20.04 -17.44
N GLU A 19 -8.37 -21.11 -16.96
CA GLU A 19 -8.76 -21.28 -15.57
C GLU A 19 -7.68 -22.04 -14.80
N PHE A 20 -7.43 -21.61 -13.57
CA PHE A 20 -6.68 -22.36 -12.56
C PHE A 20 -7.25 -22.12 -11.17
N ARG A 21 -7.12 -23.13 -10.29
CA ARG A 21 -7.74 -23.12 -8.96
C ARG A 21 -6.71 -23.24 -7.87
N GLU A 22 -6.88 -22.45 -6.82
CA GLU A 22 -6.11 -22.52 -5.60
C GLU A 22 -7.00 -23.10 -4.50
N PRO A 23 -6.57 -24.16 -3.78
CA PRO A 23 -7.38 -24.79 -2.74
C PRO A 23 -7.59 -23.86 -1.54
N ALA A 24 -8.64 -24.13 -0.78
CA ALA A 24 -8.90 -23.46 0.48
C ALA A 24 -7.74 -23.69 1.48
N ILE A 25 -7.37 -22.66 2.23
CA ILE A 25 -6.39 -22.74 3.32
C ILE A 25 -7.15 -22.56 4.63
N LYS A 26 -6.97 -23.52 5.55
CA LYS A 26 -7.54 -23.45 6.90
C LYS A 26 -6.40 -23.31 7.93
N PRO A 27 -6.49 -22.31 8.82
CA PRO A 27 -5.56 -22.21 9.95
C PRO A 27 -5.84 -23.35 10.95
N THR A 28 -4.84 -23.70 11.75
CA THR A 28 -5.02 -24.62 12.86
C THR A 28 -5.82 -23.89 13.96
N ILE A 29 -6.99 -24.41 14.28
CA ILE A 29 -7.90 -23.86 15.30
C ILE A 29 -7.64 -24.60 16.62
N THR A 30 -7.67 -23.85 17.74
CA THR A 30 -7.59 -24.42 19.10
C THR A 30 -8.97 -24.56 19.71
N GLU A 31 -9.08 -25.18 20.88
CA GLU A 31 -10.32 -25.27 21.66
C GLU A 31 -10.59 -24.01 22.48
N ILE A 32 -9.60 -23.13 22.65
CA ILE A 32 -9.68 -21.90 23.43
C ILE A 32 -10.46 -20.84 22.66
N ARG A 33 -11.45 -20.26 23.27
CA ARG A 33 -12.26 -19.14 22.71
C ARG A 33 -11.76 -17.80 23.24
N PHE A 34 -12.04 -16.73 22.50
CA PHE A 34 -11.66 -15.38 22.94
C PHE A 34 -12.31 -14.99 24.28
N LYS A 35 -13.54 -15.45 24.57
CA LYS A 35 -14.20 -15.26 25.85
C LYS A 35 -13.48 -15.93 27.03
N ASP A 36 -12.73 -17.01 26.76
CA ASP A 36 -11.97 -17.71 27.81
C ASP A 36 -10.74 -16.90 28.25
N ILE A 37 -10.29 -15.95 27.43
CA ILE A 37 -9.22 -15.00 27.73
C ILE A 37 -9.76 -13.75 28.42
N LEU A 38 -10.90 -13.22 27.92
CA LEU A 38 -11.57 -12.02 28.42
C LEU A 38 -13.08 -12.28 28.48
N HIS A 39 -13.57 -12.62 29.68
CA HIS A 39 -15.00 -12.96 29.92
C HIS A 39 -15.95 -11.82 29.61
N GLU A 40 -15.51 -10.57 29.74
CA GLU A 40 -16.29 -9.36 29.50
C GLU A 40 -16.77 -9.24 28.06
N LEU A 41 -16.08 -9.91 27.11
CA LEU A 41 -16.48 -9.92 25.71
C LEU A 41 -17.81 -10.64 25.46
N GLU A 42 -18.18 -11.62 26.30
CA GLU A 42 -19.34 -12.49 26.03
C GLU A 42 -20.65 -11.72 25.92
N ASN A 43 -20.82 -10.70 26.75
CA ASN A 43 -22.03 -9.87 26.80
C ASN A 43 -21.92 -8.55 26.04
N SER A 44 -20.83 -8.36 25.27
CA SER A 44 -20.60 -7.11 24.57
C SER A 44 -21.38 -7.08 23.25
N PRO A 45 -21.94 -5.92 22.85
CA PRO A 45 -22.62 -5.80 21.56
C PRO A 45 -21.63 -5.76 20.40
N GLY A 46 -22.12 -6.09 19.20
CA GLY A 46 -21.38 -5.95 17.95
C GLY A 46 -20.17 -6.87 17.83
N ARG A 47 -19.08 -6.35 17.26
CA ARG A 47 -17.87 -7.11 16.88
C ARG A 47 -17.18 -7.80 18.06
N ALA A 48 -17.20 -7.19 19.24
CA ALA A 48 -16.60 -7.78 20.44
C ALA A 48 -17.34 -9.06 20.88
N GLY A 49 -18.67 -9.04 20.88
CA GLY A 49 -19.47 -10.23 21.18
C GLY A 49 -19.42 -11.32 20.09
N GLU A 50 -19.22 -10.92 18.83
CA GLU A 50 -19.02 -11.88 17.74
C GLU A 50 -17.69 -12.62 17.87
N ILE A 51 -16.60 -11.90 18.20
CA ILE A 51 -15.29 -12.53 18.34
C ILE A 51 -15.22 -13.40 19.59
N ALA A 52 -15.94 -13.05 20.67
CA ALA A 52 -15.99 -13.82 21.90
C ALA A 52 -16.30 -15.32 21.69
N LYS A 53 -17.16 -15.59 20.70
CA LYS A 53 -17.62 -16.95 20.35
C LYS A 53 -16.64 -17.75 19.48
N LYS A 54 -15.66 -17.07 18.89
CA LYS A 54 -14.69 -17.70 17.99
C LYS A 54 -13.55 -18.35 18.77
N ASN A 55 -13.05 -19.45 18.21
CA ASN A 55 -11.86 -20.11 18.72
C ASN A 55 -10.62 -19.37 18.23
N LEU A 56 -9.56 -19.34 19.05
CA LEU A 56 -8.27 -18.81 18.65
C LEU A 56 -7.57 -19.75 17.69
N TYR A 57 -6.82 -19.14 16.78
CA TYR A 57 -5.85 -19.88 15.98
C TYR A 57 -4.61 -20.22 16.81
N LYS A 58 -3.95 -21.35 16.48
CA LYS A 58 -2.76 -21.81 17.19
C LYS A 58 -1.70 -20.72 17.33
N HIS A 59 -1.40 -19.97 16.27
CA HIS A 59 -0.42 -18.88 16.32
C HIS A 59 -0.81 -17.71 17.22
N GLN A 60 -2.13 -17.49 17.45
CA GLN A 60 -2.61 -16.48 18.38
C GLN A 60 -2.38 -16.91 19.83
N VAL A 61 -2.64 -18.20 20.14
CA VAL A 61 -2.36 -18.78 21.45
C VAL A 61 -0.86 -18.75 21.73
N GLU A 62 -0.02 -19.20 20.79
CA GLU A 62 1.44 -19.17 20.93
C GLU A 62 1.99 -17.75 21.17
N ALA A 63 1.39 -16.73 20.51
CA ALA A 63 1.78 -15.34 20.72
C ALA A 63 1.36 -14.82 22.08
N LEU A 64 0.14 -15.15 22.54
CA LEU A 64 -0.37 -14.78 23.86
C LEU A 64 0.53 -15.39 24.95
N GLU A 65 0.81 -16.69 24.88
CA GLU A 65 1.71 -17.39 25.82
C GLU A 65 3.11 -16.77 25.85
N ALA A 66 3.68 -16.44 24.69
CA ALA A 66 4.99 -15.80 24.62
C ALA A 66 4.99 -14.44 25.33
N LEU A 67 3.94 -13.63 25.11
CA LEU A 67 3.80 -12.34 25.76
C LEU A 67 3.56 -12.46 27.27
N GLU A 68 2.76 -13.41 27.72
CA GLU A 68 2.55 -13.69 29.16
C GLU A 68 3.86 -14.15 29.85
N ASN A 69 4.73 -14.86 29.13
CA ASN A 69 6.07 -15.24 29.58
C ASN A 69 7.09 -14.07 29.51
N GLY A 70 6.68 -12.87 29.12
CA GLY A 70 7.57 -11.71 29.01
C GLY A 70 8.50 -11.74 27.80
N GLU A 71 8.24 -12.58 26.81
CA GLU A 71 9.06 -12.71 25.59
C GLU A 71 8.71 -11.64 24.54
N ASN A 72 9.62 -11.35 23.62
CA ASN A 72 9.30 -10.67 22.38
C ASN A 72 8.65 -11.64 21.38
N VAL A 73 7.86 -11.13 20.45
CA VAL A 73 7.18 -11.94 19.44
C VAL A 73 7.51 -11.44 18.03
N ILE A 74 7.87 -12.34 17.13
CA ILE A 74 7.88 -12.12 15.69
C ILE A 74 6.84 -13.06 15.09
N LEU A 75 5.68 -12.50 14.68
CA LEU A 75 4.59 -13.27 14.07
C LEU A 75 4.60 -13.08 12.55
N ILE A 76 4.93 -14.15 11.84
CA ILE A 76 4.96 -14.21 10.37
C ILE A 76 3.68 -14.92 9.90
N SER A 77 2.74 -14.15 9.37
CA SER A 77 1.47 -14.69 8.89
C SER A 77 0.84 -13.77 7.84
N GLY A 78 0.16 -14.35 6.86
CA GLY A 78 -0.52 -13.62 5.81
C GLY A 78 -1.61 -12.67 6.31
N THR A 79 -2.11 -11.80 5.45
CA THR A 79 -3.20 -10.89 5.77
C THR A 79 -4.49 -11.65 6.10
N GLY A 80 -5.24 -11.20 7.10
CA GLY A 80 -6.49 -11.83 7.54
C GLY A 80 -6.32 -13.00 8.51
N SER A 81 -5.10 -13.26 9.01
CA SER A 81 -4.83 -14.32 9.99
C SER A 81 -5.11 -13.95 11.45
N GLY A 82 -5.63 -12.76 11.73
CA GLY A 82 -5.88 -12.31 13.11
C GLY A 82 -4.61 -11.93 13.87
N LYS A 83 -3.62 -11.32 13.18
CA LYS A 83 -2.37 -10.84 13.79
C LYS A 83 -2.62 -9.81 14.90
N THR A 84 -3.63 -8.95 14.74
CA THR A 84 -3.98 -7.91 15.71
C THR A 84 -4.43 -8.52 17.02
N GLU A 85 -5.28 -9.53 16.97
CA GLU A 85 -5.79 -10.22 18.17
C GLU A 85 -4.68 -10.93 18.95
N ALA A 86 -3.62 -11.39 18.26
CA ALA A 86 -2.49 -12.08 18.90
C ALA A 86 -1.77 -11.27 19.98
N TRP A 87 -1.79 -9.93 19.91
CA TRP A 87 -1.18 -9.06 20.93
C TRP A 87 -2.20 -8.21 21.68
N ALA A 88 -3.32 -7.82 21.03
CA ALA A 88 -4.29 -6.88 21.61
C ALA A 88 -4.95 -7.45 22.86
N PHE A 89 -5.27 -8.74 22.87
CA PHE A 89 -5.86 -9.40 24.04
C PHE A 89 -4.89 -9.50 25.21
N TYR A 90 -3.60 -9.72 24.96
CA TYR A 90 -2.59 -9.63 26.01
C TYR A 90 -2.52 -8.21 26.60
N SER A 91 -2.41 -7.19 25.73
CA SER A 91 -2.33 -5.78 26.17
C SER A 91 -3.55 -5.38 26.99
N LEU A 92 -4.74 -5.84 26.59
CA LEU A 92 -5.99 -5.52 27.24
C LEU A 92 -6.10 -6.22 28.60
N LYS A 93 -5.83 -7.54 28.65
CA LYS A 93 -5.84 -8.36 29.88
C LYS A 93 -4.85 -7.86 30.93
N SER A 94 -3.63 -7.52 30.50
CA SER A 94 -2.57 -7.04 31.38
C SER A 94 -2.64 -5.53 31.68
N LYS A 95 -3.54 -4.79 31.02
CA LYS A 95 -3.61 -3.31 31.03
C LYS A 95 -2.26 -2.66 30.72
N ALA A 96 -1.51 -3.26 29.79
CA ALA A 96 -0.19 -2.83 29.41
C ALA A 96 -0.23 -1.51 28.60
N LYS A 97 0.67 -0.58 28.94
CA LYS A 97 0.90 0.60 28.08
C LYS A 97 1.52 0.16 26.77
N THR A 98 0.76 0.25 25.69
CA THR A 98 1.10 -0.28 24.38
C THR A 98 1.17 0.84 23.36
N LEU A 99 2.27 0.91 22.61
CA LEU A 99 2.39 1.69 21.39
C LEU A 99 2.33 0.76 20.20
N VAL A 100 1.42 1.00 19.26
CA VAL A 100 1.39 0.31 17.98
C VAL A 100 1.63 1.29 16.84
N ILE A 101 2.47 0.91 15.88
CA ILE A 101 2.71 1.68 14.67
C ILE A 101 2.19 0.95 13.45
N TYR A 102 1.41 1.68 12.63
CA TYR A 102 0.84 1.23 11.37
C TYR A 102 1.44 2.00 10.19
N PRO A 103 1.55 1.38 9.00
CA PRO A 103 2.19 2.02 7.85
C PRO A 103 1.38 3.18 7.25
N THR A 104 0.06 3.15 7.35
CA THR A 104 -0.82 4.16 6.76
C THR A 104 -1.96 4.54 7.69
N LEU A 105 -2.48 5.77 7.50
CA LEU A 105 -3.64 6.28 8.25
C LEU A 105 -4.92 5.47 7.96
N ALA A 106 -5.08 4.97 6.73
CA ALA A 106 -6.24 4.16 6.36
C ALA A 106 -6.25 2.81 7.12
N LEU A 107 -5.08 2.17 7.25
CA LEU A 107 -4.95 0.95 8.02
C LEU A 107 -5.17 1.19 9.52
N SER A 108 -4.65 2.31 10.05
CA SER A 108 -4.87 2.66 11.46
C SER A 108 -6.34 2.90 11.76
N ALA A 109 -7.10 3.57 10.90
CA ALA A 109 -8.51 3.86 11.12
C ALA A 109 -9.38 2.59 11.29
N ASP A 110 -9.21 1.58 10.43
CA ASP A 110 -9.93 0.29 10.58
C ASP A 110 -9.52 -0.45 11.86
N GLN A 111 -8.22 -0.39 12.21
CA GLN A 111 -7.73 -1.03 13.44
C GLN A 111 -8.18 -0.27 14.70
N ILE A 112 -8.30 1.06 14.63
CA ILE A 112 -8.81 1.86 15.76
C ILE A 112 -10.22 1.43 16.12
N ASP A 113 -11.15 1.43 15.14
CA ASP A 113 -12.52 1.02 15.35
C ASP A 113 -12.62 -0.39 15.96
N ARG A 114 -11.76 -1.31 15.53
CA ARG A 114 -11.67 -2.67 16.07
C ARG A 114 -11.19 -2.68 17.51
N LEU A 115 -10.08 -2.02 17.78
CA LEU A 115 -9.45 -1.98 19.10
C LEU A 115 -10.31 -1.22 20.09
N GLU A 116 -10.93 -0.10 19.70
CA GLU A 116 -11.89 0.62 20.54
C GLU A 116 -13.06 -0.25 20.95
N ASN A 117 -13.60 -1.09 20.07
CA ASN A 117 -14.65 -2.04 20.41
C ASN A 117 -14.21 -3.05 21.48
N TYR A 118 -12.95 -3.56 21.39
CA TYR A 118 -12.42 -4.46 22.42
C TYR A 118 -12.20 -3.75 23.76
N TYR A 119 -11.64 -2.54 23.74
CA TYR A 119 -11.42 -1.75 24.96
C TYR A 119 -12.74 -1.29 25.57
N ARG A 120 -13.76 -0.95 24.78
CA ARG A 120 -15.11 -0.62 25.26
C ARG A 120 -15.76 -1.80 25.97
N ALA A 121 -15.58 -3.02 25.49
CA ALA A 121 -16.11 -4.23 26.10
C ALA A 121 -15.64 -4.43 27.56
N VAL A 122 -14.50 -3.87 27.92
CA VAL A 122 -13.93 -3.90 29.28
C VAL A 122 -13.98 -2.54 30.00
N GLY A 123 -14.75 -1.57 29.48
CA GLY A 123 -14.92 -0.24 30.10
C GLY A 123 -13.66 0.65 30.02
N LEU A 124 -12.82 0.47 29.00
CA LEU A 124 -11.55 1.18 28.82
C LEU A 124 -11.48 1.96 27.50
N GLU A 125 -12.61 2.31 26.88
CA GLU A 125 -12.68 3.02 25.59
C GLU A 125 -11.93 4.36 25.59
N ASP A 126 -11.96 5.08 26.71
CA ASP A 126 -11.23 6.34 26.89
C ASP A 126 -9.71 6.19 26.94
N ARG A 127 -9.21 4.95 27.02
CA ARG A 127 -7.77 4.63 27.12
C ARG A 127 -7.11 4.31 25.80
N VAL A 128 -7.85 4.35 24.68
CA VAL A 128 -7.34 4.22 23.32
C VAL A 128 -7.22 5.59 22.69
N PHE A 129 -6.10 5.88 22.04
CA PHE A 129 -5.91 7.18 21.41
C PHE A 129 -5.04 7.10 20.14
N GLU A 130 -5.57 7.66 19.05
CA GLU A 130 -4.80 7.85 17.80
C GLU A 130 -3.94 9.10 17.91
N VAL A 131 -2.67 8.96 17.58
CA VAL A 131 -1.68 10.04 17.62
C VAL A 131 -1.03 10.19 16.26
N ASP A 132 -1.53 11.16 15.50
CA ASP A 132 -0.91 11.66 14.28
C ASP A 132 -0.84 13.19 14.29
N ARG A 133 -0.25 13.76 13.22
CA ARG A 133 -0.07 15.19 13.13
C ARG A 133 -1.40 15.96 13.04
N ALA A 134 -2.37 15.42 12.27
CA ALA A 134 -3.65 16.08 12.04
C ALA A 134 -4.48 16.06 13.33
N VAL A 135 -4.68 14.88 13.92
CA VAL A 135 -5.43 14.70 15.17
C VAL A 135 -4.87 15.58 16.29
N ILE A 136 -3.54 15.57 16.47
CA ILE A 136 -2.87 16.40 17.48
C ILE A 136 -3.08 17.90 17.21
N SER A 137 -2.93 18.34 15.96
CA SER A 137 -3.09 19.75 15.60
C SER A 137 -4.51 20.25 15.88
N ASP A 138 -5.52 19.46 15.54
CA ASP A 138 -6.91 19.83 15.72
C ASP A 138 -7.33 19.83 17.19
N LEU A 139 -6.89 18.82 17.95
CA LEU A 139 -7.13 18.78 19.40
C LEU A 139 -6.44 19.93 20.16
N ILE A 140 -5.24 20.33 19.75
CA ILE A 140 -4.56 21.49 20.35
C ILE A 140 -5.38 22.77 20.12
N LYS A 141 -5.93 22.97 18.92
CA LYS A 141 -6.78 24.13 18.63
C LYS A 141 -8.05 24.17 19.49
N ILE A 142 -8.65 23.00 19.78
CA ILE A 142 -9.93 22.89 20.48
C ILE A 142 -9.76 22.84 22.00
N ARG A 143 -8.78 22.09 22.49
CA ARG A 143 -8.62 21.74 23.93
C ARG A 143 -7.30 22.19 24.55
N GLY A 144 -6.35 22.65 23.74
CA GLY A 144 -5.03 23.05 24.19
C GLY A 144 -4.04 21.88 24.34
N MET A 145 -2.75 22.26 24.43
CA MET A 145 -1.64 21.30 24.45
C MET A 145 -1.59 20.43 25.72
N GLU A 146 -1.97 20.99 26.86
CA GLU A 146 -1.95 20.28 28.16
C GLU A 146 -2.96 19.14 28.19
N TYR A 147 -4.16 19.38 27.64
CA TYR A 147 -5.17 18.33 27.50
C TYR A 147 -4.66 17.16 26.66
N VAL A 148 -4.03 17.44 25.51
CA VAL A 148 -3.49 16.40 24.64
C VAL A 148 -2.43 15.56 25.35
N ARG A 149 -1.52 16.20 26.10
CA ARG A 149 -0.50 15.48 26.87
C ARG A 149 -1.10 14.61 27.98
N LYS A 150 -2.08 15.12 28.72
CA LYS A 150 -2.79 14.33 29.74
C LYS A 150 -3.51 13.14 29.12
N LYS A 151 -4.17 13.33 27.97
CA LYS A 151 -4.85 12.25 27.23
C LYS A 151 -3.86 11.17 26.82
N ILE A 152 -2.74 11.54 26.20
CA ILE A 152 -1.68 10.60 25.79
C ILE A 152 -1.11 9.84 26.99
N TYR A 153 -0.75 10.54 28.06
CA TYR A 153 -0.18 9.90 29.26
C TYR A 153 -1.17 8.94 29.92
N GLY A 154 -2.44 9.32 29.98
CA GLY A 154 -3.52 8.50 30.54
C GLY A 154 -3.95 7.32 29.68
N SER A 155 -3.54 7.24 28.42
CA SER A 155 -3.89 6.14 27.52
C SER A 155 -3.17 4.85 27.91
N LEU A 156 -3.81 3.72 27.63
CA LEU A 156 -3.19 2.38 27.66
C LEU A 156 -2.72 1.98 26.27
N LEU A 157 -3.45 2.37 25.23
CA LEU A 157 -3.11 2.08 23.87
C LEU A 157 -2.96 3.38 23.07
N ILE A 158 -1.77 3.57 22.50
CA ILE A 158 -1.48 4.62 21.52
C ILE A 158 -1.30 3.99 20.15
N ILE A 159 -2.04 4.49 19.18
CA ILE A 159 -1.96 4.10 17.78
C ILE A 159 -1.31 5.24 17.01
N SER A 160 -0.23 4.95 16.28
CA SER A 160 0.53 5.98 15.57
C SER A 160 1.17 5.44 14.28
N ASN A 161 1.95 6.27 13.62
CA ASN A 161 2.73 5.90 12.43
C ASN A 161 4.23 6.22 12.62
N PRO A 162 5.12 5.58 11.83
CA PRO A 162 6.56 5.75 12.02
C PRO A 162 7.05 7.19 11.80
N ALA A 163 6.39 7.95 10.91
CA ALA A 163 6.77 9.32 10.63
C ALA A 163 6.52 10.23 11.83
N PHE A 164 5.37 10.08 12.49
CA PHE A 164 5.07 10.83 13.71
C PHE A 164 6.01 10.42 14.84
N LEU A 165 6.21 9.11 15.05
CA LEU A 165 7.13 8.60 16.08
C LEU A 165 8.54 9.17 15.89
N MET A 166 9.08 9.12 14.67
CA MET A 166 10.40 9.66 14.38
C MET A 166 10.50 11.16 14.66
N GLN A 167 9.48 11.94 14.27
CA GLN A 167 9.45 13.37 14.54
C GLN A 167 9.34 13.67 16.04
N ASP A 168 8.60 12.87 16.78
CA ASP A 168 8.48 13.06 18.23
C ASP A 168 9.76 12.64 18.97
N LEU A 169 10.45 11.59 18.52
CA LEU A 169 11.81 11.25 18.99
C LEU A 169 12.79 12.40 18.72
N LYS A 170 12.73 13.06 17.55
CA LYS A 170 13.54 14.25 17.27
C LYS A 170 13.23 15.41 18.23
N ARG A 171 11.96 15.58 18.62
CA ARG A 171 11.57 16.56 19.64
C ARG A 171 12.13 16.21 21.01
N ILE A 172 12.13 14.93 21.40
CA ILE A 172 12.76 14.45 22.64
C ILE A 172 14.25 14.81 22.64
N ALA A 173 14.95 14.58 21.53
CA ALA A 173 16.37 14.85 21.41
C ALA A 173 16.71 16.34 21.42
N SER A 174 15.88 17.20 20.82
CA SER A 174 16.12 18.64 20.72
C SER A 174 15.60 19.42 21.93
N ARG A 175 14.38 19.14 22.37
CA ARG A 175 13.72 19.78 23.54
C ARG A 175 12.62 18.87 24.05
N LYS A 176 12.86 18.13 25.13
CA LYS A 176 11.90 17.19 25.75
C LYS A 176 10.52 17.80 26.00
N THR A 177 10.44 19.08 26.37
CA THR A 177 9.18 19.79 26.62
C THR A 177 8.26 19.93 25.41
N LYS A 178 8.77 19.73 24.19
CA LYS A 178 7.99 19.77 22.95
C LYS A 178 7.47 18.40 22.49
N SER A 179 7.92 17.32 23.11
CA SER A 179 7.43 15.97 22.80
C SER A 179 6.04 15.72 23.35
N PHE A 180 5.26 14.89 22.67
CA PHE A 180 3.97 14.41 23.11
C PHE A 180 4.07 13.02 23.73
N LEU A 181 4.94 12.15 23.22
CA LEU A 181 5.03 10.75 23.62
C LEU A 181 6.04 10.47 24.74
N HIS A 182 6.91 11.43 25.09
CA HIS A 182 8.02 11.19 26.00
C HIS A 182 7.59 10.47 27.31
N ASP A 183 6.59 10.99 28.03
CA ASP A 183 6.19 10.43 29.32
C ASP A 183 5.47 9.08 29.17
N PHE A 184 4.71 8.89 28.09
CA PHE A 184 4.13 7.60 27.75
C PHE A 184 5.22 6.56 27.42
N LEU A 185 6.20 6.91 26.60
CA LEU A 185 7.31 6.02 26.21
C LEU A 185 8.20 5.62 27.40
N ARG A 186 8.31 6.46 28.42
CA ARG A 186 9.05 6.10 29.66
C ARG A 186 8.44 4.92 30.38
N GLU A 187 7.13 4.75 30.31
CA GLU A 187 6.37 3.69 30.97
C GLU A 187 5.86 2.62 30.01
N LEU A 188 6.37 2.59 28.79
CA LEU A 188 5.96 1.67 27.74
C LEU A 188 6.21 0.22 28.16
N ASP A 189 5.19 -0.63 28.07
CA ASP A 189 5.26 -2.06 28.37
C ASP A 189 5.40 -2.90 27.07
N VAL A 190 4.70 -2.50 25.99
CA VAL A 190 4.69 -3.23 24.71
C VAL A 190 4.83 -2.26 23.55
N PHE A 191 5.74 -2.57 22.64
CA PHE A 191 5.90 -1.87 21.37
C PHE A 191 5.56 -2.79 20.21
N VAL A 192 4.47 -2.49 19.50
CA VAL A 192 3.96 -3.29 18.39
C VAL A 192 4.30 -2.61 17.07
N ILE A 193 4.87 -3.38 16.14
CA ILE A 193 5.21 -2.95 14.78
C ILE A 193 4.40 -3.80 13.82
N ASP A 194 3.35 -3.21 13.22
CA ASP A 194 2.48 -3.95 12.32
C ASP A 194 2.89 -3.75 10.85
N GLU A 195 2.64 -4.80 10.04
CA GLU A 195 2.96 -4.86 8.61
C GLU A 195 4.41 -4.43 8.30
N LEU A 196 5.40 -5.01 9.01
CA LEU A 196 6.83 -4.65 8.87
C LEU A 196 7.30 -4.73 7.42
N ASP A 197 6.82 -5.67 6.63
CA ASP A 197 7.16 -5.85 5.22
C ASP A 197 6.70 -4.69 4.31
N PHE A 198 5.71 -3.92 4.75
CA PHE A 198 5.26 -2.72 4.02
C PHE A 198 6.36 -1.66 3.91
N TYR A 199 7.18 -1.51 4.93
CA TYR A 199 8.19 -0.45 4.99
C TYR A 199 9.43 -0.72 4.13
N GLY A 200 9.55 -1.94 3.58
CA GLY A 200 10.77 -2.38 2.91
C GLY A 200 11.97 -2.48 3.87
N SER A 201 13.12 -2.96 3.39
CA SER A 201 14.28 -3.23 4.25
C SER A 201 14.85 -1.98 4.92
N LYS A 202 14.86 -0.83 4.23
CA LYS A 202 15.33 0.46 4.79
C LYS A 202 14.41 0.93 5.92
N GLY A 203 13.09 0.96 5.65
CA GLY A 203 12.10 1.42 6.64
C GLY A 203 12.02 0.49 7.86
N ALA A 204 12.05 -0.83 7.65
CA ALA A 204 12.09 -1.80 8.72
C ALA A 204 13.31 -1.60 9.64
N THR A 205 14.49 -1.38 9.04
CA THR A 205 15.70 -1.12 9.82
C THR A 205 15.63 0.21 10.58
N LEU A 206 15.03 1.23 9.99
CA LEU A 206 14.86 2.53 10.66
C LEU A 206 13.87 2.43 11.85
N ILE A 207 12.80 1.64 11.72
CA ILE A 207 11.88 1.35 12.83
C ILE A 207 12.61 0.63 13.96
N MET A 208 13.46 -0.34 13.64
CA MET A 208 14.27 -1.02 14.64
C MET A 208 15.25 -0.06 15.32
N ALA A 209 15.81 0.91 14.59
CA ALA A 209 16.64 1.96 15.18
C ALA A 209 15.84 2.86 16.14
N MET A 210 14.59 3.18 15.82
CA MET A 210 13.70 3.91 16.74
C MET A 210 13.38 3.07 17.99
N ALA A 211 13.11 1.77 17.82
CA ALA A 211 12.92 0.85 18.96
C ALA A 211 14.15 0.82 19.87
N GLU A 212 15.35 0.75 19.29
CA GLU A 212 16.61 0.79 20.04
C GLU A 212 16.76 2.08 20.85
N LEU A 213 16.44 3.23 20.26
CA LEU A 213 16.47 4.51 20.96
C LEU A 213 15.46 4.58 22.12
N ILE A 214 14.26 4.03 21.92
CA ILE A 214 13.23 3.97 22.98
C ILE A 214 13.70 3.08 24.13
N VAL A 215 14.15 1.86 23.83
CA VAL A 215 14.56 0.86 24.84
C VAL A 215 15.79 1.35 25.65
N ASN A 216 16.80 1.91 24.96
CA ASN A 216 18.06 2.22 25.61
C ASN A 216 18.12 3.62 26.26
N HIS A 217 17.32 4.57 25.77
CA HIS A 217 17.49 5.97 26.18
C HIS A 217 16.24 6.67 26.68
N ILE A 218 15.05 6.07 26.53
CA ILE A 218 13.78 6.70 26.91
C ILE A 218 13.02 5.84 27.91
N SER A 219 12.76 4.58 27.60
CA SER A 219 11.95 3.69 28.44
C SER A 219 12.68 3.26 29.70
N LYS A 220 11.96 3.24 30.82
CA LYS A 220 12.43 2.68 32.08
C LYS A 220 12.17 1.18 32.22
N ARG A 221 11.22 0.63 31.44
CA ARG A 221 10.69 -0.72 31.60
C ARG A 221 11.22 -1.74 30.60
N LYS A 222 12.00 -1.32 29.59
CA LYS A 222 12.46 -2.17 28.49
C LYS A 222 11.30 -2.98 27.91
N PRO A 223 10.44 -2.36 27.10
CA PRO A 223 9.19 -2.95 26.60
C PRO A 223 9.43 -4.25 25.83
N GLN A 224 8.44 -5.14 25.87
CA GLN A 224 8.35 -6.24 24.92
C GLN A 224 8.14 -5.69 23.51
N ILE A 225 8.75 -6.33 22.51
CA ILE A 225 8.62 -5.91 21.12
C ILE A 225 7.86 -6.98 20.34
N VAL A 226 6.78 -6.57 19.69
CA VAL A 226 5.96 -7.42 18.84
C VAL A 226 6.11 -6.97 17.39
N VAL A 227 6.56 -7.85 16.54
CA VAL A 227 6.71 -7.62 15.10
C VAL A 227 5.72 -8.48 14.34
N LEU A 228 4.85 -7.85 13.57
CA LEU A 228 3.86 -8.51 12.73
C LEU A 228 4.23 -8.27 11.26
N THR A 229 4.29 -9.33 10.48
CA THR A 229 4.69 -9.25 9.07
C THR A 229 4.14 -10.43 8.27
N ALA A 230 3.91 -10.22 6.97
CA ALA A 230 3.60 -11.31 6.06
C ALA A 230 4.87 -12.05 5.60
N THR A 231 6.00 -11.34 5.50
CA THR A 231 7.27 -11.90 5.01
C THR A 231 8.47 -11.29 5.73
N LEU A 232 9.44 -12.13 6.06
CA LEU A 232 10.74 -11.72 6.61
C LEU A 232 11.83 -12.68 6.13
N GLY A 233 12.95 -12.14 5.65
CA GLY A 233 14.03 -12.93 5.06
C GLY A 233 14.98 -13.52 6.09
N ASN A 234 15.18 -12.82 7.20
CA ASN A 234 16.14 -13.17 8.26
C ASN A 234 15.51 -13.04 9.66
N PRO A 235 14.44 -13.81 9.96
CA PRO A 235 13.74 -13.71 11.24
C PRO A 235 14.62 -14.06 12.44
N GLU A 236 15.54 -15.02 12.29
CA GLU A 236 16.47 -15.45 13.33
C GLU A 236 17.45 -14.34 13.71
N GLU A 237 17.94 -13.59 12.72
CA GLU A 237 18.82 -12.42 12.94
C GLU A 237 18.08 -11.32 13.68
N LEU A 238 16.84 -11.01 13.25
CA LEU A 238 15.99 -10.03 13.94
C LEU A 238 15.68 -10.51 15.37
N ALA A 239 15.35 -11.78 15.58
CA ALA A 239 15.09 -12.33 16.90
C ALA A 239 16.30 -12.20 17.83
N SER A 240 17.50 -12.53 17.32
CA SER A 240 18.76 -12.33 18.06
C SER A 240 19.00 -10.87 18.41
N TYR A 241 18.74 -9.95 17.47
CA TYR A 241 18.86 -8.52 17.70
C TYR A 241 17.89 -8.03 18.79
N LEU A 242 16.61 -8.38 18.73
CA LEU A 242 15.61 -7.99 19.71
C LEU A 242 15.93 -8.54 21.11
N THR A 243 16.38 -9.80 21.17
CA THR A 243 16.80 -10.44 22.44
C THR A 243 17.96 -9.68 23.09
N LYS A 244 18.96 -9.29 22.30
CA LYS A 244 20.10 -8.49 22.80
C LYS A 244 19.65 -7.07 23.20
N LEU A 245 18.69 -6.51 22.51
CA LEU A 245 18.23 -5.13 22.70
C LEU A 245 17.60 -4.92 24.08
N ASN A 246 16.64 -5.75 24.48
CA ASN A 246 15.90 -5.58 25.74
C ASN A 246 16.15 -6.68 26.78
N GLY A 247 16.95 -7.69 26.44
CA GLY A 247 17.28 -8.82 27.32
C GLY A 247 16.15 -9.86 27.43
N ARG A 248 15.10 -9.76 26.59
CA ARG A 248 13.97 -10.69 26.58
C ARG A 248 14.14 -11.71 25.47
N LYS A 249 13.84 -12.98 25.74
CA LYS A 249 13.81 -14.03 24.70
C LYS A 249 12.83 -13.62 23.59
N THR A 250 13.13 -13.93 22.34
CA THR A 250 12.26 -13.65 21.20
C THR A 250 11.76 -14.95 20.59
N ARG A 251 10.43 -15.09 20.48
CA ARG A 251 9.77 -16.25 19.86
C ARG A 251 9.36 -15.90 18.43
N ILE A 252 9.76 -16.74 17.48
CA ILE A 252 9.32 -16.66 16.09
C ILE A 252 8.12 -17.59 15.92
N ILE A 253 6.99 -17.05 15.50
CA ILE A 253 5.74 -17.76 15.32
C ILE A 253 5.31 -17.64 13.86
N ARG A 254 4.83 -18.75 13.28
CA ARG A 254 4.34 -18.80 11.90
C ARG A 254 2.88 -19.22 11.89
N GLY A 255 2.05 -18.47 11.15
CA GLY A 255 0.61 -18.74 11.06
C GLY A 255 0.12 -18.77 9.61
N ASN A 256 -0.96 -19.50 9.37
CA ASN A 256 -1.64 -19.52 8.10
C ASN A 256 -2.92 -18.67 8.17
N PRO A 257 -3.23 -17.86 7.14
CA PRO A 257 -4.52 -17.18 7.05
C PRO A 257 -5.62 -18.16 6.71
N PHE A 258 -6.88 -17.80 7.04
CA PHE A 258 -8.04 -18.47 6.48
C PHE A 258 -8.29 -17.97 5.04
N ARG A 259 -8.48 -18.87 4.09
CA ARG A 259 -8.89 -18.56 2.72
C ARG A 259 -9.83 -19.64 2.17
N VAL A 260 -10.86 -19.23 1.50
CA VAL A 260 -11.70 -20.14 0.70
C VAL A 260 -11.04 -20.46 -0.64
N GLU A 261 -11.55 -21.47 -1.36
CA GLU A 261 -11.10 -21.78 -2.73
C GLU A 261 -11.09 -20.51 -3.59
N ASN A 262 -10.05 -20.35 -4.42
CA ASN A 262 -9.95 -19.27 -5.39
C ASN A 262 -9.92 -19.83 -6.81
N ARG A 263 -10.75 -19.26 -7.70
CA ARG A 263 -10.79 -19.53 -9.13
C ARG A 263 -10.22 -18.36 -9.88
N SER A 264 -9.15 -18.59 -10.62
CA SER A 264 -8.45 -17.55 -11.37
C SER A 264 -8.67 -17.75 -12.87
N TYR A 265 -9.05 -16.67 -13.55
CA TYR A 265 -9.31 -16.62 -14.98
C TYR A 265 -8.33 -15.65 -15.63
N LEU A 266 -7.34 -16.19 -16.35
CA LEU A 266 -6.42 -15.40 -17.16
C LEU A 266 -7.04 -15.18 -18.54
N ILE A 267 -7.41 -13.96 -18.84
CA ILE A 267 -8.04 -13.60 -20.12
C ILE A 267 -6.98 -13.46 -21.20
N LEU A 268 -7.09 -14.24 -22.26
CA LEU A 268 -6.20 -14.21 -23.40
C LEU A 268 -6.70 -13.25 -24.51
N GLY A 269 -8.01 -13.10 -24.64
CA GLY A 269 -8.61 -12.17 -25.58
C GLY A 269 -10.13 -12.37 -25.72
N LYS A 270 -10.71 -11.67 -26.69
CA LYS A 270 -12.14 -11.78 -27.02
C LYS A 270 -12.31 -12.25 -28.47
N ASN A 271 -13.19 -13.24 -28.71
CA ASN A 271 -13.52 -13.82 -30.01
C ASN A 271 -12.28 -14.35 -30.78
N LEU A 272 -11.32 -14.94 -30.05
CA LEU A 272 -10.05 -15.38 -30.64
C LEU A 272 -10.23 -16.48 -31.69
N GLU A 273 -11.15 -17.43 -31.48
CA GLU A 273 -11.42 -18.50 -32.43
C GLU A 273 -11.90 -17.95 -33.78
N LYS A 274 -12.88 -17.05 -33.77
CA LYS A 274 -13.35 -16.37 -34.98
C LYS A 274 -12.27 -15.55 -35.67
N LEU A 275 -11.42 -14.91 -34.87
CA LEU A 275 -10.29 -14.16 -35.41
C LEU A 275 -9.27 -15.12 -36.09
N TRP A 276 -8.96 -16.24 -35.45
CA TRP A 276 -8.05 -17.25 -36.00
C TRP A 276 -8.56 -17.83 -37.32
N GLU A 277 -9.84 -18.20 -37.39
CA GLU A 277 -10.48 -18.67 -38.63
C GLU A 277 -10.39 -17.60 -39.71
N SER A 278 -10.77 -16.37 -39.43
CA SER A 278 -10.67 -15.26 -40.40
C SER A 278 -9.25 -15.01 -40.91
N LEU A 279 -8.24 -15.12 -40.04
CA LEU A 279 -6.85 -14.97 -40.45
C LEU A 279 -6.33 -16.14 -41.30
N ARG A 280 -6.84 -17.35 -41.07
CA ARG A 280 -6.53 -18.51 -41.95
C ARG A 280 -7.12 -18.33 -43.35
N ASP A 281 -8.31 -17.75 -43.47
CA ASP A 281 -8.89 -17.40 -44.76
C ASP A 281 -8.08 -16.35 -45.51
N MET A 282 -7.39 -15.44 -44.77
CA MET A 282 -6.51 -14.42 -45.32
C MET A 282 -5.05 -14.90 -45.56
N LYS A 283 -4.77 -16.20 -45.44
CA LYS A 283 -3.40 -16.77 -45.53
C LYS A 283 -2.60 -16.28 -46.72
N ASN A 284 -3.22 -16.14 -47.90
CA ASN A 284 -2.56 -15.66 -49.13
C ASN A 284 -2.10 -14.19 -49.04
N GLU A 285 -2.88 -13.34 -48.37
CA GLU A 285 -2.52 -11.93 -48.18
C GLU A 285 -1.47 -11.77 -47.05
N ILE A 286 -1.60 -12.53 -46.01
CA ILE A 286 -0.63 -12.59 -44.89
C ILE A 286 0.71 -13.09 -45.38
N SER A 287 0.75 -14.12 -46.22
CA SER A 287 1.99 -14.65 -46.85
C SER A 287 2.77 -13.58 -47.60
N ARG A 288 2.08 -12.62 -48.23
CA ARG A 288 2.72 -11.54 -49.00
C ARG A 288 3.19 -10.38 -48.12
N LYS A 289 2.45 -10.02 -47.06
CA LYS A 289 2.71 -8.80 -46.29
C LYS A 289 3.41 -9.07 -44.94
N ALA A 290 3.17 -10.24 -44.34
CA ALA A 290 3.68 -10.61 -43.04
C ALA A 290 3.91 -12.13 -42.91
N PRO A 291 4.83 -12.71 -43.76
CA PRO A 291 5.05 -14.15 -43.77
C PRO A 291 5.46 -14.74 -42.42
N GLU A 292 6.08 -13.95 -41.56
CA GLU A 292 6.50 -14.31 -40.21
C GLU A 292 5.32 -14.66 -39.26
N ILE A 293 4.08 -14.36 -39.66
CA ILE A 293 2.89 -14.66 -38.87
C ILE A 293 2.34 -16.05 -39.16
N LEU A 294 2.67 -16.66 -40.28
CA LEU A 294 2.06 -17.91 -40.74
C LEU A 294 2.25 -19.06 -39.74
N ASP A 295 3.43 -19.18 -39.15
CA ASP A 295 3.75 -20.24 -38.19
C ASP A 295 2.86 -20.16 -36.96
N PHE A 296 2.43 -18.97 -36.55
CA PHE A 296 1.53 -18.75 -35.40
C PHE A 296 0.07 -19.11 -35.71
N LEU A 297 -0.31 -19.30 -36.98
CA LEU A 297 -1.68 -19.64 -37.39
C LEU A 297 -1.90 -21.14 -37.53
N GLU A 298 -0.85 -21.95 -37.46
CA GLU A 298 -0.95 -23.41 -37.65
C GLU A 298 -1.65 -24.08 -36.48
N ASP A 299 -1.39 -23.62 -35.27
CA ASP A 299 -1.94 -24.15 -34.04
C ASP A 299 -2.70 -23.08 -33.23
N TYR A 300 -3.93 -23.42 -32.78
CA TYR A 300 -4.77 -22.48 -32.04
C TYR A 300 -4.18 -22.08 -30.69
N ASP A 301 -3.56 -23.02 -29.97
CA ASP A 301 -2.96 -22.70 -28.67
C ASP A 301 -1.77 -21.75 -28.80
N THR A 302 -0.99 -21.87 -29.85
CA THR A 302 0.04 -20.90 -30.21
C THR A 302 -0.56 -19.57 -30.61
N PHE A 303 -1.59 -19.58 -31.48
CA PHE A 303 -2.27 -18.35 -31.89
C PHE A 303 -2.82 -17.56 -30.71
N ARG A 304 -3.57 -18.19 -29.82
CA ARG A 304 -4.21 -17.48 -28.68
C ARG A 304 -3.20 -16.83 -27.74
N ARG A 305 -1.99 -17.39 -27.61
CA ARG A 305 -0.89 -16.81 -26.82
C ARG A 305 -0.30 -15.56 -27.44
N PHE A 306 -0.18 -15.54 -28.76
CA PHE A 306 0.44 -14.46 -29.53
C PHE A 306 -0.56 -13.54 -30.24
N ALA A 307 -1.85 -13.67 -29.97
CA ALA A 307 -2.91 -12.95 -30.69
C ALA A 307 -2.71 -11.42 -30.73
N TYR A 308 -2.28 -10.81 -29.64
CA TYR A 308 -2.00 -9.38 -29.62
C TYR A 308 -0.81 -9.00 -30.53
N LYS A 309 0.28 -9.75 -30.47
CA LYS A 309 1.45 -9.54 -31.30
C LYS A 309 1.13 -9.74 -32.80
N ILE A 310 0.37 -10.77 -33.10
CA ILE A 310 -0.10 -11.05 -34.46
C ILE A 310 -0.92 -9.88 -35.01
N VAL A 311 -1.93 -9.43 -34.28
CA VAL A 311 -2.79 -8.31 -34.68
C VAL A 311 -2.00 -7.02 -34.84
N GLU A 312 -1.07 -6.72 -33.90
CA GLU A 312 -0.20 -5.55 -33.99
C GLU A 312 0.71 -5.59 -35.22
N THR A 313 1.33 -6.75 -35.51
CA THR A 313 2.15 -6.94 -36.68
C THR A 313 1.36 -6.78 -37.98
N LEU A 314 0.19 -7.41 -38.07
CA LEU A 314 -0.67 -7.31 -39.26
C LEU A 314 -1.12 -5.86 -39.54
N ARG A 315 -1.55 -5.15 -38.49
CA ARG A 315 -1.93 -3.73 -38.59
C ARG A 315 -0.75 -2.84 -39.01
N SER A 316 0.46 -3.09 -38.49
CA SER A 316 1.66 -2.34 -38.89
C SER A 316 2.04 -2.59 -40.40
N ARG A 317 1.60 -3.70 -40.97
CA ARG A 317 1.77 -4.07 -42.40
C ARG A 317 0.58 -3.63 -43.25
N GLY A 318 -0.35 -2.85 -42.69
CA GLY A 318 -1.51 -2.33 -43.45
C GLY A 318 -2.63 -3.34 -43.65
N LEU A 319 -2.72 -4.38 -42.82
CA LEU A 319 -3.84 -5.32 -42.80
C LEU A 319 -4.80 -4.91 -41.70
N TYR A 320 -6.06 -4.66 -42.07
CA TYR A 320 -7.08 -4.32 -41.05
C TYR A 320 -7.62 -5.59 -40.41
N VAL A 321 -7.34 -5.78 -39.15
CA VAL A 321 -7.85 -6.90 -38.35
C VAL A 321 -8.44 -6.37 -37.03
N PRO A 322 -9.53 -6.99 -36.51
CA PRO A 322 -10.14 -6.57 -35.27
C PRO A 322 -9.17 -6.77 -34.10
N THR A 323 -9.32 -5.95 -33.05
CA THR A 323 -8.53 -6.11 -31.83
C THR A 323 -9.11 -7.23 -30.97
N PRO A 324 -8.28 -8.12 -30.40
CA PRO A 324 -8.72 -9.13 -29.46
C PRO A 324 -8.91 -8.58 -28.04
N ALA A 325 -8.83 -7.26 -27.85
CA ALA A 325 -8.88 -6.64 -26.53
C ALA A 325 -10.23 -6.89 -25.84
N PRO A 326 -10.22 -7.29 -24.54
CA PRO A 326 -11.43 -7.47 -23.77
C PRO A 326 -12.10 -6.12 -23.44
N ASP A 327 -13.42 -6.10 -23.43
CA ASP A 327 -14.21 -4.96 -22.93
C ASP A 327 -14.50 -5.14 -21.44
N ILE A 328 -13.65 -4.58 -20.60
CA ILE A 328 -13.82 -4.63 -19.15
C ILE A 328 -15.13 -3.98 -18.69
N VAL A 329 -15.61 -2.95 -19.39
CA VAL A 329 -16.87 -2.28 -19.02
C VAL A 329 -18.05 -3.21 -19.19
N GLU A 330 -18.10 -3.94 -20.30
CA GLU A 330 -19.14 -4.95 -20.55
C GLU A 330 -19.12 -6.05 -19.48
N LEU A 331 -17.94 -6.53 -19.09
CA LEU A 331 -17.78 -7.51 -18.04
C LEU A 331 -18.31 -6.99 -16.69
N LEU A 332 -17.92 -5.79 -16.30
CA LEU A 332 -18.33 -5.18 -15.02
C LEU A 332 -19.83 -4.87 -14.98
N LEU A 333 -20.43 -4.48 -16.10
CA LEU A 333 -21.89 -4.31 -16.21
C LEU A 333 -22.66 -5.62 -15.95
N ASN A 334 -22.13 -6.78 -16.42
CA ASN A 334 -22.73 -8.07 -16.11
C ASN A 334 -22.73 -8.37 -14.60
N TYR A 335 -21.63 -8.05 -13.88
CA TYR A 335 -21.60 -8.21 -12.42
C TYR A 335 -22.57 -7.26 -11.69
N ILE A 336 -22.70 -6.01 -12.11
CA ILE A 336 -23.65 -5.04 -11.52
C ILE A 336 -25.10 -5.48 -11.72
N ASN A 337 -25.41 -6.03 -12.89
CA ASN A 337 -26.78 -6.44 -13.23
C ASN A 337 -27.14 -7.85 -12.70
N SER A 338 -26.19 -8.54 -12.13
CA SER A 338 -26.42 -9.83 -11.49
C SER A 338 -27.05 -9.67 -10.09
N GLU A 339 -27.60 -10.74 -9.54
CA GLU A 339 -28.14 -10.79 -8.17
C GLU A 339 -27.08 -11.05 -7.09
N GLU A 340 -25.80 -11.03 -7.45
CA GLU A 340 -24.70 -11.24 -6.53
C GLU A 340 -24.62 -10.12 -5.48
N LYS A 341 -24.45 -10.47 -4.21
CA LYS A 341 -24.34 -9.50 -3.10
C LYS A 341 -22.90 -9.21 -2.69
N GLY A 342 -21.90 -9.70 -3.43
CA GLY A 342 -20.48 -9.51 -3.11
C GLY A 342 -19.88 -8.26 -3.73
N LEU A 343 -18.79 -7.79 -3.11
CA LEU A 343 -17.99 -6.67 -3.61
C LEU A 343 -16.98 -7.18 -4.64
N THR A 344 -16.91 -6.52 -5.80
CA THR A 344 -15.85 -6.68 -6.79
C THR A 344 -14.84 -5.54 -6.64
N LEU A 345 -13.57 -5.86 -6.37
CA LEU A 345 -12.47 -4.90 -6.41
C LEU A 345 -11.79 -4.93 -7.78
N VAL A 346 -11.66 -3.77 -8.41
CA VAL A 346 -10.94 -3.62 -9.68
C VAL A 346 -9.65 -2.87 -9.44
N PHE A 347 -8.54 -3.52 -9.64
CA PHE A 347 -7.23 -2.89 -9.54
C PHE A 347 -6.75 -2.41 -10.90
N THR A 348 -6.42 -1.13 -10.99
CA THR A 348 -5.87 -0.49 -12.19
C THR A 348 -4.42 -0.07 -11.96
N ARG A 349 -3.73 0.33 -13.02
CA ARG A 349 -2.31 0.74 -12.94
C ARG A 349 -2.12 2.17 -12.44
N SER A 350 -3.13 3.04 -12.58
CA SER A 350 -3.05 4.44 -12.18
C SER A 350 -4.40 4.97 -11.70
N ILE A 351 -4.36 6.08 -10.97
CA ILE A 351 -5.57 6.81 -10.53
C ILE A 351 -6.39 7.24 -11.75
N ARG A 352 -5.73 7.76 -12.77
CA ARG A 352 -6.37 8.17 -14.02
C ARG A 352 -7.14 7.03 -14.69
N SER A 353 -6.51 5.86 -14.77
CA SER A 353 -7.17 4.66 -15.30
C SER A 353 -8.38 4.25 -14.46
N ALA A 354 -8.30 4.39 -13.14
CA ALA A 354 -9.41 4.11 -12.24
C ALA A 354 -10.57 5.08 -12.46
N GLU A 355 -10.31 6.38 -12.51
CA GLU A 355 -11.32 7.41 -12.71
C GLU A 355 -11.99 7.31 -14.10
N ARG A 356 -11.20 7.10 -15.15
CA ARG A 356 -11.72 6.89 -16.51
C ARG A 356 -12.64 5.69 -16.58
N LEU A 357 -12.22 4.55 -16.02
CA LEU A 357 -13.03 3.33 -16.00
C LEU A 357 -14.35 3.54 -15.23
N ALA A 358 -14.28 4.19 -14.06
CA ALA A 358 -15.45 4.51 -13.26
C ALA A 358 -16.43 5.43 -14.02
N LYS A 359 -15.92 6.49 -14.65
CA LYS A 359 -16.72 7.44 -15.45
C LYS A 359 -17.41 6.72 -16.61
N THR A 360 -16.66 5.90 -17.37
CA THR A 360 -17.23 5.12 -18.50
C THR A 360 -18.27 4.11 -18.02
N LEU A 361 -18.04 3.45 -16.90
CA LEU A 361 -18.98 2.47 -16.36
C LEU A 361 -20.28 3.15 -15.87
N ARG A 362 -20.15 4.26 -15.12
CA ARG A 362 -21.31 5.05 -14.66
C ARG A 362 -22.14 5.60 -15.81
N SER A 363 -21.51 6.10 -16.89
CA SER A 363 -22.23 6.64 -18.06
C SER A 363 -23.07 5.60 -18.80
N ARG A 364 -22.78 4.30 -18.65
CA ARG A 364 -23.55 3.19 -19.22
C ARG A 364 -24.61 2.63 -18.24
N LEU A 365 -24.68 3.14 -17.02
CA LEU A 365 -25.63 2.72 -16.00
C LEU A 365 -26.79 3.71 -15.86
N PRO A 366 -28.01 3.23 -15.56
CA PRO A 366 -29.10 4.09 -15.10
C PRO A 366 -28.67 4.91 -13.88
N ILE A 367 -29.17 6.13 -13.72
CA ILE A 367 -28.82 7.06 -12.65
C ILE A 367 -28.90 6.38 -11.27
N VAL A 368 -29.93 5.61 -11.01
CA VAL A 368 -30.17 4.89 -9.74
C VAL A 368 -29.11 3.81 -9.43
N LYS A 369 -28.34 3.37 -10.41
CA LYS A 369 -27.27 2.38 -10.24
C LYS A 369 -25.84 2.95 -10.29
N GLN A 370 -25.69 4.24 -10.58
CA GLN A 370 -24.36 4.85 -10.71
C GLN A 370 -23.59 4.83 -9.38
N ASP A 371 -24.29 4.95 -8.27
CA ASP A 371 -23.73 4.91 -6.92
C ASP A 371 -23.19 3.55 -6.51
N LEU A 372 -23.54 2.47 -7.22
CA LEU A 372 -22.94 1.15 -7.01
C LEU A 372 -21.46 1.08 -7.41
N VAL A 373 -20.93 2.10 -8.12
CA VAL A 373 -19.55 2.17 -8.60
C VAL A 373 -18.85 3.35 -7.97
N ARG A 374 -17.76 3.09 -7.25
CA ARG A 374 -16.92 4.12 -6.60
C ARG A 374 -15.44 3.91 -6.94
N THR A 375 -14.69 5.00 -6.92
CA THR A 375 -13.22 4.97 -6.97
C THR A 375 -12.66 5.14 -5.56
N HIS A 376 -11.53 4.49 -5.28
CA HIS A 376 -10.86 4.62 -3.99
C HIS A 376 -9.35 4.78 -4.18
N HIS A 377 -8.82 5.96 -3.85
CA HIS A 377 -7.39 6.28 -3.94
C HIS A 377 -7.03 7.45 -3.01
N HIS A 378 -5.73 7.69 -2.83
CA HIS A 378 -5.21 8.64 -1.86
C HIS A 378 -5.47 10.13 -2.20
N LEU A 379 -5.93 10.44 -3.41
CA LEU A 379 -6.26 11.81 -3.81
C LEU A 379 -7.71 12.22 -3.51
N ILE A 380 -8.61 11.30 -3.20
CA ILE A 380 -9.93 11.64 -2.67
C ILE A 380 -9.86 11.92 -1.17
N SER A 381 -10.82 12.66 -0.63
CA SER A 381 -10.82 13.07 0.78
C SER A 381 -10.87 11.88 1.74
N LYS A 382 -10.39 12.08 2.97
CA LYS A 382 -10.42 11.04 4.02
C LYS A 382 -11.87 10.67 4.37
N GLU A 383 -12.73 11.66 4.39
CA GLU A 383 -14.16 11.51 4.66
C GLU A 383 -14.84 10.68 3.57
N GLU A 384 -14.61 11.01 2.32
CA GLU A 384 -15.15 10.28 1.17
C GLU A 384 -14.63 8.84 1.11
N ARG A 385 -13.35 8.59 1.42
CA ARG A 385 -12.82 7.22 1.51
C ARG A 385 -13.55 6.40 2.58
N ARG A 386 -13.76 6.96 3.78
CA ARG A 386 -14.49 6.31 4.87
C ARG A 386 -15.95 6.03 4.49
N GLU A 387 -16.59 6.98 3.81
CA GLU A 387 -17.94 6.79 3.31
C GLU A 387 -18.02 5.61 2.33
N ILE A 388 -17.11 5.55 1.34
CA ILE A 388 -17.03 4.44 0.39
C ILE A 388 -16.81 3.09 1.09
N GLU A 389 -15.92 3.05 2.07
CA GLU A 389 -15.62 1.86 2.86
C GLU A 389 -16.85 1.39 3.65
N THR A 390 -17.61 2.32 4.23
CA THR A 390 -18.86 2.03 4.95
C THR A 390 -19.94 1.51 4.00
N LEU A 391 -20.20 2.21 2.91
CA LEU A 391 -21.18 1.81 1.90
C LEU A 391 -20.86 0.43 1.27
N ALA A 392 -19.57 0.14 1.09
CA ALA A 392 -19.13 -1.16 0.60
C ALA A 392 -19.35 -2.28 1.63
N LYS A 393 -19.14 -2.04 2.92
CA LYS A 393 -19.46 -2.98 4.01
C LYS A 393 -20.95 -3.27 4.10
N GLU A 394 -21.79 -2.28 3.86
CA GLU A 394 -23.26 -2.36 3.86
C GLU A 394 -23.81 -3.00 2.56
N GLY A 395 -22.95 -3.21 1.55
CA GLY A 395 -23.35 -3.76 0.24
C GLY A 395 -24.06 -2.77 -0.69
N LEU A 396 -24.01 -1.48 -0.36
CA LEU A 396 -24.56 -0.38 -1.17
C LEU A 396 -23.62 0.02 -2.31
N VAL A 397 -22.35 -0.33 -2.22
CA VAL A 397 -21.36 -0.26 -3.30
C VAL A 397 -21.00 -1.68 -3.73
N ARG A 398 -21.01 -1.95 -5.02
CA ARG A 398 -20.75 -3.28 -5.59
C ARG A 398 -19.42 -3.39 -6.33
N ILE A 399 -18.94 -2.27 -6.88
CA ILE A 399 -17.67 -2.19 -7.57
C ILE A 399 -16.86 -1.04 -6.99
N VAL A 400 -15.67 -1.34 -6.49
CA VAL A 400 -14.67 -0.34 -6.10
C VAL A 400 -13.45 -0.46 -7.01
N ILE A 401 -13.09 0.65 -7.65
CA ILE A 401 -11.96 0.72 -8.58
C ILE A 401 -10.82 1.48 -7.90
N SER A 402 -9.65 0.86 -7.80
CA SER A 402 -8.51 1.40 -7.06
C SER A 402 -7.18 1.08 -7.73
N PRO A 403 -6.21 2.01 -7.78
CA PRO A 403 -4.88 1.67 -8.28
C PRO A 403 -4.06 0.85 -7.26
N ARG A 404 -3.95 1.32 -6.02
CA ARG A 404 -3.07 0.70 -5.00
C ARG A 404 -3.59 0.77 -3.58
N THR A 405 -4.39 1.77 -3.24
CA THR A 405 -4.69 2.11 -1.84
C THR A 405 -5.35 0.97 -1.05
N LEU A 406 -6.18 0.19 -1.71
CA LEU A 406 -6.84 -0.96 -1.08
C LEU A 406 -5.96 -2.20 -0.94
N THR A 407 -4.69 -2.15 -1.33
CA THR A 407 -3.73 -3.22 -1.02
C THR A 407 -3.31 -3.22 0.46
N GLN A 408 -3.64 -2.16 1.20
CA GLN A 408 -3.16 -1.89 2.54
C GLN A 408 -4.25 -2.16 3.61
N GLY A 409 -4.42 -3.37 4.04
CA GLY A 409 -5.08 -3.74 5.31
C GLY A 409 -6.52 -3.28 5.58
N VAL A 410 -7.10 -2.35 4.82
CA VAL A 410 -8.44 -1.79 5.04
C VAL A 410 -9.52 -2.87 4.90
N ASP A 411 -10.42 -2.95 5.87
CA ASP A 411 -11.62 -3.80 5.77
C ASP A 411 -12.68 -3.09 4.92
N ILE A 412 -12.93 -3.60 3.74
CA ILE A 412 -13.90 -3.05 2.77
C ILE A 412 -15.15 -3.94 2.60
N GLY A 413 -15.35 -4.89 3.53
CA GLY A 413 -16.50 -5.79 3.49
C GLY A 413 -16.21 -7.11 2.79
N THR A 414 -17.26 -7.73 2.24
CA THR A 414 -17.21 -9.08 1.67
C THR A 414 -16.77 -9.06 0.22
N VAL A 415 -15.45 -9.13 0.00
CA VAL A 415 -14.87 -9.19 -1.35
C VAL A 415 -14.95 -10.61 -1.88
N VAL A 416 -15.70 -10.79 -2.98
CA VAL A 416 -15.85 -12.09 -3.67
C VAL A 416 -14.99 -12.17 -4.91
N ARG A 417 -14.68 -11.03 -5.55
CA ARG A 417 -13.93 -11.00 -6.81
C ARG A 417 -12.90 -9.88 -6.83
N ILE A 418 -11.74 -10.20 -7.39
CA ILE A 418 -10.71 -9.22 -7.74
C ILE A 418 -10.50 -9.24 -9.25
N VAL A 419 -10.53 -8.05 -9.86
CA VAL A 419 -10.20 -7.86 -11.27
C VAL A 419 -8.88 -7.11 -11.35
N HIS A 420 -7.86 -7.76 -11.88
CA HIS A 420 -6.59 -7.14 -12.22
C HIS A 420 -6.67 -6.58 -13.63
N TYR A 421 -6.97 -5.29 -13.76
CA TYR A 421 -6.92 -4.58 -15.04
C TYR A 421 -5.50 -4.06 -15.28
N GLY A 422 -4.68 -4.94 -15.81
CA GLY A 422 -3.23 -4.86 -15.81
C GLY A 422 -2.60 -5.45 -14.55
N LEU A 423 -1.52 -6.20 -14.74
CA LEU A 423 -0.76 -6.79 -13.64
C LEU A 423 0.03 -5.72 -12.88
N PRO A 424 0.25 -5.89 -11.58
CA PRO A 424 1.20 -5.08 -10.85
C PRO A 424 2.65 -5.39 -11.30
N SER A 425 3.58 -4.50 -10.96
CA SER A 425 4.98 -4.65 -11.33
C SER A 425 5.71 -5.79 -10.60
N ASP A 426 5.17 -6.23 -9.46
CA ASP A 426 5.76 -7.27 -8.63
C ASP A 426 4.72 -8.21 -8.01
N VAL A 427 5.17 -9.40 -7.65
CA VAL A 427 4.34 -10.47 -7.07
C VAL A 427 3.83 -10.11 -5.68
N ARG A 428 4.56 -9.29 -4.92
CA ARG A 428 4.11 -8.85 -3.59
C ARG A 428 2.82 -8.06 -3.70
N GLU A 429 2.77 -7.09 -4.61
CA GLU A 429 1.57 -6.29 -4.84
C GLU A 429 0.42 -7.18 -5.35
N PHE A 430 0.70 -8.15 -6.24
CA PHE A 430 -0.30 -9.12 -6.69
C PHE A 430 -0.90 -9.88 -5.49
N LYS A 431 -0.06 -10.48 -4.64
CA LYS A 431 -0.52 -11.23 -3.46
C LYS A 431 -1.20 -10.35 -2.41
N GLN A 432 -0.80 -9.09 -2.25
CA GLN A 432 -1.47 -8.13 -1.38
C GLN A 432 -2.89 -7.81 -1.87
N ARG A 433 -3.08 -7.65 -3.19
CA ARG A 433 -4.40 -7.49 -3.81
C ARG A 433 -5.25 -8.73 -3.57
N GLU A 434 -4.73 -9.90 -3.90
CA GLU A 434 -5.37 -11.20 -3.69
C GLU A 434 -5.75 -11.46 -2.23
N GLY A 435 -4.97 -10.96 -1.30
CA GLY A 435 -5.23 -11.04 0.13
C GLY A 435 -6.47 -10.25 0.61
N ARG A 436 -7.20 -9.54 -0.26
CA ARG A 436 -8.43 -8.79 0.11
C ARG A 436 -9.68 -9.64 0.11
N LYS A 437 -9.70 -10.74 -0.59
CA LYS A 437 -10.87 -11.63 -0.73
C LYS A 437 -10.74 -12.91 0.10
N GLY A 438 -11.84 -13.66 0.21
CA GLY A 438 -11.87 -15.02 0.76
C GLY A 438 -11.66 -15.12 2.27
N ARG A 439 -11.92 -14.06 3.02
CA ARG A 439 -11.70 -13.99 4.48
C ARG A 439 -12.90 -14.43 5.33
N ARG A 440 -14.03 -14.75 4.69
CA ARG A 440 -15.28 -15.09 5.38
C ARG A 440 -15.76 -16.49 4.98
N GLU A 441 -16.16 -17.28 5.95
CA GLU A 441 -16.61 -18.67 5.75
C GLU A 441 -17.92 -18.77 4.96
N GLU A 442 -18.74 -17.72 4.96
CA GLU A 442 -20.02 -17.71 4.23
C GLU A 442 -19.84 -17.62 2.71
N ILE A 443 -18.63 -17.39 2.21
CA ILE A 443 -18.30 -17.31 0.79
C ILE A 443 -17.91 -18.72 0.33
N PRO A 444 -18.60 -19.31 -0.68
CA PRO A 444 -18.26 -20.65 -1.16
C PRO A 444 -16.92 -20.71 -1.91
N PHE A 445 -16.60 -19.68 -2.69
CA PHE A 445 -15.34 -19.49 -3.41
C PHE A 445 -15.14 -18.01 -3.76
N THR A 446 -13.94 -17.65 -4.14
CA THR A 446 -13.61 -16.31 -4.67
C THR A 446 -13.04 -16.41 -6.07
N GLU A 447 -12.98 -15.27 -6.76
CA GLU A 447 -12.47 -15.23 -8.12
C GLU A 447 -11.39 -14.15 -8.31
N SER A 448 -10.46 -14.45 -9.22
CA SER A 448 -9.47 -13.51 -9.77
C SER A 448 -9.66 -13.43 -11.27
N ILE A 449 -10.03 -12.27 -11.78
CA ILE A 449 -10.06 -12.02 -13.22
C ILE A 449 -8.82 -11.24 -13.60
N ILE A 450 -7.98 -11.81 -14.45
CA ILE A 450 -6.71 -11.20 -14.83
C ILE A 450 -6.78 -10.79 -16.30
N ILE A 451 -6.78 -9.48 -16.55
CA ILE A 451 -6.90 -8.87 -17.87
C ILE A 451 -5.56 -8.22 -18.22
N PRO A 452 -4.79 -8.77 -19.15
CA PRO A 452 -3.54 -8.18 -19.62
C PRO A 452 -3.80 -6.87 -20.37
N VAL A 453 -3.12 -5.80 -19.98
CA VAL A 453 -3.26 -4.47 -20.59
C VAL A 453 -1.93 -3.98 -21.15
N SER A 454 -0.84 -4.19 -20.42
CA SER A 454 0.48 -3.68 -20.79
C SER A 454 1.25 -4.66 -21.69
N ALA A 455 2.24 -4.13 -22.39
CA ALA A 455 3.17 -4.95 -23.16
C ALA A 455 3.91 -5.97 -22.28
N TRP A 456 4.19 -5.64 -21.00
CA TRP A 456 4.81 -6.58 -20.07
C TRP A 456 3.87 -7.74 -19.73
N ASP A 457 2.59 -7.45 -19.47
CA ASP A 457 1.58 -8.48 -19.18
C ASP A 457 1.46 -9.46 -20.36
N ARG A 458 1.44 -8.93 -21.59
CA ARG A 458 1.35 -9.72 -22.83
C ARG A 458 2.58 -10.59 -23.03
N ARG A 459 3.78 -10.05 -22.82
CA ARG A 459 5.02 -10.83 -22.89
C ARG A 459 5.07 -12.00 -21.91
N LEU A 460 4.51 -11.81 -20.72
CA LEU A 460 4.44 -12.90 -19.74
C LEU A 460 3.55 -14.05 -20.23
N ILE A 461 2.45 -13.73 -20.93
CA ILE A 461 1.59 -14.74 -21.56
C ILE A 461 2.28 -15.38 -22.77
N GLU A 462 2.95 -14.59 -23.62
CA GLU A 462 3.73 -15.05 -24.76
C GLU A 462 4.84 -16.03 -24.35
N ALA A 463 5.46 -15.81 -23.18
CA ALA A 463 6.46 -16.72 -22.60
C ALA A 463 5.87 -18.08 -22.18
N GLY A 464 4.55 -18.17 -22.02
CA GLY A 464 3.82 -19.40 -21.73
C GLY A 464 2.92 -19.29 -20.50
N ILE A 465 1.82 -20.03 -20.53
CA ILE A 465 0.84 -20.05 -19.43
C ILE A 465 1.47 -20.59 -18.13
N GLU A 466 2.34 -21.60 -18.26
CA GLU A 466 3.06 -22.14 -17.09
C GLU A 466 4.04 -21.11 -16.51
N THR A 467 4.73 -20.33 -17.34
CA THR A 467 5.56 -19.21 -16.89
C THR A 467 4.74 -18.16 -16.14
N PHE A 468 3.51 -17.90 -16.59
CA PHE A 468 2.59 -17.02 -15.88
C PHE A 468 2.21 -17.60 -14.51
N LYS A 469 1.86 -18.90 -14.45
CA LYS A 469 1.57 -19.59 -13.19
C LYS A 469 2.76 -19.59 -12.23
N GLU A 470 3.96 -19.82 -12.74
CA GLU A 470 5.19 -19.71 -11.97
C GLU A 470 5.37 -18.31 -11.39
N TRP A 471 5.13 -17.26 -12.19
CA TRP A 471 5.24 -15.89 -11.74
C TRP A 471 4.30 -15.56 -10.58
N ILE A 472 3.00 -15.90 -10.66
CA ILE A 472 2.06 -15.65 -9.58
C ILE A 472 2.37 -16.46 -8.31
N ASN A 473 3.05 -17.59 -8.45
CA ASN A 473 3.44 -18.48 -7.37
C ASN A 473 4.84 -18.19 -6.81
N LEU A 474 5.57 -17.25 -7.40
CA LEU A 474 6.87 -16.85 -6.85
C LEU A 474 6.76 -16.53 -5.37
N PRO A 475 7.76 -16.90 -4.57
CA PRO A 475 7.79 -16.52 -3.17
C PRO A 475 7.82 -15.00 -3.05
N LEU A 476 7.14 -14.48 -2.05
CA LEU A 476 7.18 -13.04 -1.78
C LEU A 476 8.62 -12.59 -1.58
N GLU A 477 8.97 -11.45 -2.19
CA GLU A 477 10.23 -10.79 -1.89
C GLU A 477 10.35 -10.56 -0.39
N LYS A 478 11.40 -11.13 0.19
CA LYS A 478 11.62 -11.05 1.62
C LYS A 478 12.18 -9.68 1.98
N VAL A 479 11.60 -9.06 2.99
CA VAL A 479 12.19 -7.89 3.63
C VAL A 479 13.32 -8.35 4.53
N PHE A 480 14.47 -7.70 4.46
CA PHE A 480 15.62 -7.99 5.28
C PHE A 480 15.85 -6.88 6.29
N PHE A 481 16.05 -7.27 7.53
CA PHE A 481 16.58 -6.39 8.56
C PHE A 481 18.10 -6.29 8.40
N ASN A 482 18.62 -5.06 8.32
CA ASN A 482 20.06 -4.79 8.23
C ASN A 482 20.52 -3.89 9.38
N PRO A 483 21.05 -4.44 10.46
CA PRO A 483 21.49 -3.65 11.62
C PRO A 483 22.65 -2.68 11.31
N GLN A 484 23.38 -2.91 10.21
CA GLN A 484 24.52 -2.08 9.78
C GLN A 484 24.12 -0.99 8.79
N ASN A 485 22.82 -0.74 8.58
CA ASN A 485 22.36 0.30 7.68
C ASN A 485 22.88 1.69 8.12
N LYS A 486 23.65 2.33 7.25
CA LYS A 486 24.31 3.62 7.56
C LYS A 486 23.34 4.75 7.82
N TYR A 487 22.15 4.76 7.18
CA TYR A 487 21.13 5.77 7.42
C TYR A 487 20.51 5.64 8.82
N ALA A 488 20.19 4.41 9.22
CA ALA A 488 19.70 4.14 10.57
C ALA A 488 20.78 4.44 11.64
N LEU A 489 22.04 4.11 11.36
CA LEU A 489 23.17 4.44 12.24
C LEU A 489 23.37 5.95 12.37
N MET A 490 23.28 6.69 11.25
CA MET A 490 23.34 8.17 11.24
C MET A 490 22.21 8.77 12.08
N PHE A 491 20.97 8.29 11.92
CA PHE A 491 19.85 8.78 12.72
C PHE A 491 20.08 8.56 14.23
N LYS A 492 20.49 7.35 14.63
CA LYS A 492 20.81 7.05 16.04
C LYS A 492 21.92 7.95 16.58
N ALA A 493 22.99 8.12 15.80
CA ALA A 493 24.13 8.94 16.20
C ALA A 493 23.76 10.43 16.38
N LEU A 494 22.99 10.99 15.44
CA LEU A 494 22.50 12.36 15.55
C LEU A 494 21.56 12.55 16.75
N PHE A 495 20.67 11.58 17.00
CA PHE A 495 19.79 11.58 18.17
C PHE A 495 20.60 11.59 19.49
N LYS A 496 21.55 10.69 19.61
CA LYS A 496 22.43 10.60 20.80
C LYS A 496 23.21 11.89 21.01
N LEU A 497 23.79 12.45 19.94
CA LEU A 497 24.56 13.70 20.01
C LEU A 497 23.70 14.86 20.51
N LYS A 498 22.46 14.98 20.03
CA LYS A 498 21.51 16.01 20.50
C LYS A 498 21.09 15.85 21.96
N LEU A 499 21.08 14.62 22.47
CA LEU A 499 20.84 14.34 23.91
C LEU A 499 22.11 14.47 24.78
N GLY A 500 23.27 14.73 24.20
CA GLY A 500 24.54 14.74 24.95
C GLY A 500 25.02 13.33 25.33
N ILE A 501 24.56 12.30 24.66
CA ILE A 501 24.96 10.90 24.88
C ILE A 501 26.24 10.62 24.11
N LYS A 502 27.19 9.93 24.75
CA LYS A 502 28.47 9.54 24.12
C LYS A 502 28.21 8.61 22.92
N LEU A 503 28.82 8.96 21.79
CA LEU A 503 28.78 8.18 20.55
C LEU A 503 29.74 6.99 20.61
N SER A 504 29.38 5.90 19.94
CA SER A 504 30.31 4.80 19.66
C SER A 504 31.38 5.24 18.66
N HIS A 505 32.46 4.46 18.54
CA HIS A 505 33.49 4.74 17.55
C HIS A 505 32.99 4.75 16.12
N GLU A 506 32.11 3.80 15.77
CA GLU A 506 31.48 3.70 14.44
C GLU A 506 30.55 4.87 14.14
N GLU A 507 29.70 5.25 15.11
CA GLU A 507 28.81 6.40 14.98
C GLU A 507 29.59 7.69 14.74
N LEU A 508 30.64 7.91 15.53
CA LEU A 508 31.49 9.10 15.38
C LEU A 508 32.26 9.11 14.06
N LYS A 509 32.81 7.95 13.65
CA LYS A 509 33.49 7.79 12.37
C LYS A 509 32.57 8.11 11.20
N LEU A 510 31.32 7.60 11.24
CA LEU A 510 30.31 7.89 10.22
C LEU A 510 29.98 9.38 10.16
N LEU A 511 29.65 10.03 11.29
CA LEU A 511 29.29 11.45 11.29
C LEU A 511 30.45 12.34 10.84
N LYS A 512 31.71 11.99 11.17
CA LYS A 512 32.92 12.69 10.69
C LYS A 512 33.09 12.52 9.18
N SER A 513 32.94 11.31 8.66
CA SER A 513 33.09 11.06 7.22
C SER A 513 32.03 11.78 6.37
N LEU A 514 30.89 12.09 6.96
CA LEU A 514 29.80 12.86 6.36
C LEU A 514 29.94 14.38 6.59
N GLY A 515 30.94 14.85 7.34
CA GLY A 515 31.08 16.25 7.65
C GLY A 515 30.00 16.84 8.55
N LEU A 516 29.24 15.99 9.28
CA LEU A 516 28.09 16.42 10.08
C LEU A 516 28.47 16.89 11.49
N VAL A 517 29.67 16.59 11.95
CA VAL A 517 30.17 16.95 13.29
C VAL A 517 31.52 17.65 13.24
N LYS A 518 31.74 18.56 14.18
CA LYS A 518 33.00 19.26 14.43
C LYS A 518 33.33 19.16 15.90
N LEU A 519 34.63 19.28 16.21
CA LEU A 519 35.11 19.38 17.58
C LEU A 519 34.90 20.82 18.09
N GLU A 520 34.16 20.96 19.16
CA GLU A 520 33.92 22.26 19.82
C GLU A 520 34.63 22.30 21.17
N VAL A 521 35.24 23.43 21.45
CA VAL A 521 35.87 23.69 22.76
C VAL A 521 34.82 24.32 23.66
N LYS A 522 34.48 23.64 24.76
CA LYS A 522 33.54 24.11 25.79
C LYS A 522 34.31 24.40 27.09
N ILE A 523 33.63 25.04 28.02
CA ILE A 523 34.21 25.44 29.33
C ILE A 523 34.82 24.23 30.08
N PHE A 524 34.26 23.05 29.93
CA PHE A 524 34.67 21.81 30.62
C PHE A 524 35.37 20.78 29.72
N GLY A 525 35.86 21.16 28.53
CA GLY A 525 36.59 20.25 27.66
C GLY A 525 36.25 20.37 26.18
N ARG A 526 36.61 19.33 25.43
CA ARG A 526 36.32 19.24 23.98
C ARG A 526 35.19 18.26 23.75
N GLU A 527 34.13 18.72 23.09
CA GLU A 527 32.97 17.89 22.72
C GLU A 527 32.71 18.02 21.22
N TYR A 528 32.02 16.99 20.66
CA TYR A 528 31.55 17.06 19.29
C TYR A 528 30.20 17.75 19.24
N GLY A 529 30.11 18.81 18.43
CA GLY A 529 28.85 19.48 18.08
C GLY A 529 28.49 19.26 16.62
N LEU A 530 27.24 19.57 16.23
CA LEU A 530 26.81 19.52 14.84
C LEU A 530 27.43 20.67 14.03
N THR A 531 27.83 20.39 12.80
CA THR A 531 28.10 21.42 11.81
C THR A 531 26.81 22.07 11.32
N ARG A 532 26.88 23.17 10.56
CA ARG A 532 25.70 23.75 9.91
C ARG A 532 25.00 22.76 8.99
N GLU A 533 25.76 21.91 8.29
CA GLU A 533 25.22 20.83 7.46
C GLU A 533 24.59 19.73 8.33
N GLY A 534 25.21 19.36 9.43
CA GLY A 534 24.64 18.43 10.41
C GLY A 534 23.32 18.89 10.98
N GLU A 535 23.13 20.19 11.27
CA GLU A 535 21.84 20.74 11.69
C GLU A 535 20.79 20.65 10.58
N LYS A 536 21.15 21.00 9.34
CA LYS A 536 20.22 20.86 8.20
C LYS A 536 19.80 19.42 7.97
N VAL A 537 20.75 18.48 8.03
CA VAL A 537 20.45 17.05 7.91
C VAL A 537 19.49 16.63 9.02
N TRP A 538 19.75 17.01 10.27
CA TRP A 538 18.86 16.72 11.38
C TRP A 538 17.45 17.29 11.19
N GLU A 539 17.32 18.53 10.76
CA GLU A 539 16.02 19.18 10.53
C GLU A 539 15.23 18.49 9.42
N ASN A 540 15.88 18.11 8.33
CA ASN A 540 15.25 17.50 7.16
C ASN A 540 15.09 15.98 7.26
N LEU A 541 15.75 15.33 8.24
CA LEU A 541 15.66 13.89 8.41
C LEU A 541 14.22 13.46 8.70
N GLY A 542 13.66 12.63 7.84
CA GLY A 542 12.30 12.12 7.94
C GLY A 542 12.24 10.60 7.68
N PHE A 543 11.17 9.96 8.08
CA PHE A 543 10.97 8.54 7.85
C PHE A 543 10.82 8.24 6.35
N TYR A 544 10.09 9.10 5.65
CA TYR A 544 9.93 9.03 4.20
C TYR A 544 10.93 9.97 3.52
N GLU A 545 11.52 9.56 2.41
CA GLU A 545 12.56 10.31 1.69
C GLU A 545 12.11 11.72 1.25
N TYR A 546 10.83 11.90 1.01
CA TYR A 546 10.24 13.14 0.50
C TYR A 546 9.36 13.88 1.53
N GLY A 547 9.53 13.57 2.81
CA GLY A 547 8.71 14.12 3.89
C GLY A 547 7.39 13.38 4.11
N PRO A 548 6.52 13.93 4.96
CA PRO A 548 5.24 13.29 5.27
C PRO A 548 4.36 13.19 4.01
N PRO A 549 3.44 12.20 3.93
CA PRO A 549 2.56 11.98 2.79
C PRO A 549 1.51 13.08 2.58
N TYR A 550 1.62 14.19 3.27
CA TYR A 550 0.73 15.35 3.21
C TYR A 550 1.51 16.63 3.51
N GLY A 551 0.88 17.78 3.37
CA GLY A 551 1.44 19.10 3.66
C GLY A 551 1.41 20.04 2.47
N ILE A 552 1.01 19.56 1.29
CA ILE A 552 0.74 20.39 0.12
C ILE A 552 -0.76 20.37 -0.12
N LYS A 553 -1.38 21.53 0.01
CA LYS A 553 -2.83 21.72 -0.15
C LYS A 553 -3.20 21.89 -1.61
N ARG A 554 -4.26 21.23 -2.05
CA ARG A 554 -4.86 21.47 -3.35
C ARG A 554 -6.03 22.45 -3.20
N LEU A 555 -6.08 23.45 -4.04
CA LEU A 555 -7.10 24.50 -4.04
C LEU A 555 -7.73 24.57 -5.42
N VAL A 556 -9.00 24.22 -5.53
CA VAL A 556 -9.77 24.41 -6.75
C VAL A 556 -10.38 25.81 -6.71
N VAL A 557 -10.10 26.59 -7.74
CA VAL A 557 -10.70 27.92 -7.95
C VAL A 557 -11.80 27.78 -9.00
N SER A 558 -13.02 28.22 -8.66
CA SER A 558 -14.13 28.27 -9.61
C SER A 558 -14.12 29.58 -10.39
N GLU A 559 -14.74 29.60 -11.56
CA GLU A 559 -14.90 30.81 -12.39
C GLU A 559 -15.60 31.98 -11.63
N GLU A 560 -16.44 31.65 -10.67
CA GLU A 560 -17.15 32.63 -9.81
C GLU A 560 -16.30 33.12 -8.62
N GLY A 561 -15.01 32.74 -8.54
CA GLY A 561 -14.08 33.13 -7.48
C GLY A 561 -14.22 32.37 -6.18
N GLY A 562 -15.00 31.29 -6.16
CA GLY A 562 -15.11 30.38 -5.01
C GLY A 562 -13.84 29.49 -4.87
N GLU A 563 -13.33 29.38 -3.65
CA GLU A 563 -12.19 28.52 -3.34
C GLU A 563 -12.67 27.24 -2.62
N ARG A 564 -12.33 26.07 -3.16
CA ARG A 564 -12.57 24.77 -2.54
C ARG A 564 -11.25 24.05 -2.24
N PHE A 565 -11.01 23.77 -0.98
CA PHE A 565 -9.86 22.94 -0.59
C PHE A 565 -10.16 21.47 -0.78
N LEU A 566 -9.21 20.77 -1.42
CA LEU A 566 -9.16 19.34 -1.51
C LEU A 566 -8.16 18.80 -0.48
N GLU A 567 -8.06 17.46 -0.39
CA GLU A 567 -7.14 16.80 0.52
C GLU A 567 -5.68 17.18 0.24
N GLU A 568 -4.88 17.21 1.31
CA GLU A 568 -3.45 17.43 1.22
C GLU A 568 -2.76 16.24 0.54
N VAL A 569 -1.75 16.54 -0.28
CA VAL A 569 -0.95 15.53 -0.98
C VAL A 569 0.49 15.54 -0.50
N SER A 570 1.21 14.45 -0.77
CA SER A 570 2.62 14.34 -0.47
C SER A 570 3.46 15.22 -1.41
N ARG A 571 4.66 15.57 -0.96
CA ARG A 571 5.63 16.26 -1.81
C ARG A 571 6.01 15.44 -3.04
N ARG A 572 6.01 14.12 -2.92
CA ARG A 572 6.23 13.19 -4.03
C ARG A 572 5.11 13.29 -5.07
N ASP A 573 3.86 13.19 -4.65
CA ASP A 573 2.72 13.32 -5.57
C ASP A 573 2.68 14.70 -6.23
N PHE A 574 3.06 15.73 -5.49
CA PHE A 574 3.21 17.08 -6.05
C PHE A 574 4.26 17.12 -7.16
N VAL A 575 5.47 16.58 -6.91
CA VAL A 575 6.56 16.59 -7.90
C VAL A 575 6.25 15.71 -9.10
N GLU A 576 5.62 14.55 -8.87
CA GLU A 576 5.35 13.58 -9.94
C GLU A 576 4.07 13.87 -10.74
N LYS A 577 3.05 14.52 -10.13
CA LYS A 577 1.69 14.52 -10.70
C LYS A 577 0.99 15.88 -10.72
N LEU A 578 1.47 16.85 -9.95
CA LEU A 578 0.74 18.10 -9.70
C LEU A 578 1.59 19.35 -10.00
N GLN A 579 2.46 19.26 -10.99
CA GLN A 579 3.19 20.41 -11.51
C GLN A 579 2.26 21.27 -12.39
N PRO A 580 2.53 22.57 -12.55
CA PRO A 580 1.78 23.42 -13.47
C PRO A 580 1.69 22.80 -14.87
N GLY A 581 0.49 22.73 -15.43
CA GLY A 581 0.19 22.04 -16.68
C GLY A 581 -0.23 20.58 -16.53
N CYS A 582 -0.10 19.97 -15.34
CA CYS A 582 -0.63 18.63 -15.10
C CYS A 582 -2.15 18.65 -14.89
N PHE A 583 -2.81 17.60 -15.33
CA PHE A 583 -4.23 17.38 -15.08
C PHE A 583 -4.44 16.54 -13.81
N ASP A 584 -5.28 17.02 -12.91
CA ASP A 584 -5.72 16.27 -11.72
C ASP A 584 -7.04 15.55 -12.00
N PRO A 585 -7.01 14.22 -12.22
CA PRO A 585 -8.19 13.45 -12.60
C PRO A 585 -9.24 13.36 -11.49
N THR A 586 -8.87 13.69 -10.24
CA THR A 586 -9.79 13.60 -9.09
C THR A 586 -10.69 14.81 -8.98
N SER A 587 -10.20 15.96 -9.40
CA SER A 587 -10.93 17.22 -9.40
C SER A 587 -11.43 17.63 -10.79
N ASP A 588 -11.01 16.91 -11.83
CA ASP A 588 -11.27 17.25 -13.24
C ASP A 588 -10.74 18.66 -13.59
N CYS A 589 -9.59 19.01 -12.99
CA CYS A 589 -9.01 20.35 -13.07
C CYS A 589 -7.55 20.29 -13.56
N LEU A 590 -7.11 21.40 -14.18
CA LEU A 590 -5.72 21.64 -14.57
C LEU A 590 -4.97 22.33 -13.42
N VAL A 591 -3.72 21.95 -13.17
CA VAL A 591 -2.83 22.68 -12.27
C VAL A 591 -2.34 23.93 -12.98
N VAL A 592 -2.83 25.09 -12.58
CA VAL A 592 -2.48 26.38 -13.18
C VAL A 592 -1.33 27.08 -12.47
N GLY A 593 -1.01 26.68 -11.25
CA GLY A 593 0.09 27.28 -10.52
C GLY A 593 0.34 26.70 -9.14
N VAL A 594 1.42 27.17 -8.52
CA VAL A 594 1.80 26.79 -7.16
C VAL A 594 2.12 28.05 -6.36
N ARG A 595 1.53 28.20 -5.19
CA ARG A 595 1.82 29.31 -4.25
C ARG A 595 2.20 28.76 -2.89
N GLY A 596 3.49 28.78 -2.55
CA GLY A 596 4.01 28.20 -1.32
C GLY A 596 3.78 26.68 -1.27
N ASN A 597 2.95 26.20 -0.33
CA ASN A 597 2.54 24.80 -0.22
C ASN A 597 1.12 24.54 -0.74
N ARG A 598 0.62 25.36 -1.65
CA ARG A 598 -0.71 25.24 -2.26
C ARG A 598 -0.58 25.03 -3.76
N VAL A 599 -1.21 23.98 -4.27
CA VAL A 599 -1.42 23.74 -5.69
C VAL A 599 -2.75 24.37 -6.08
N ILE A 600 -2.72 25.21 -7.08
CA ILE A 600 -3.92 25.91 -7.58
C ILE A 600 -4.43 25.15 -8.79
N LEU A 601 -5.68 24.77 -8.75
CA LEU A 601 -6.40 23.97 -9.73
C LEU A 601 -7.54 24.79 -10.31
N GLU A 602 -7.67 24.79 -11.63
CA GLU A 602 -8.78 25.43 -12.33
C GLU A 602 -9.44 24.42 -13.27
N LYS A 603 -10.75 24.53 -13.41
CA LYS A 603 -11.51 23.70 -14.33
C LYS A 603 -11.31 24.23 -15.74
N ASP A 604 -10.60 23.49 -16.56
CA ASP A 604 -10.38 23.83 -17.96
C ASP A 604 -11.30 22.98 -18.84
N PHE A 605 -12.28 23.62 -19.44
CA PHE A 605 -13.23 23.00 -20.37
C PHE A 605 -12.66 22.85 -21.79
N SER A 606 -11.51 23.45 -22.09
CA SER A 606 -10.92 23.46 -23.43
C SER A 606 -10.10 22.19 -23.74
N LEU A 607 -9.67 21.47 -22.71
CA LEU A 607 -8.90 20.23 -22.85
C LEU A 607 -9.83 19.02 -22.78
N ALA A 608 -10.16 18.47 -23.94
CA ALA A 608 -10.84 17.18 -24.00
C ALA A 608 -9.94 16.10 -23.37
N ILE A 609 -10.43 15.44 -22.33
CA ILE A 609 -9.71 14.38 -21.58
C ILE A 609 -9.13 13.30 -22.52
N ASN A 610 -9.81 13.03 -23.63
CA ASN A 610 -9.40 12.04 -24.63
C ASN A 610 -8.09 12.40 -25.36
N GLU A 611 -7.85 13.67 -25.69
CA GLU A 611 -6.62 14.08 -26.39
C GLU A 611 -5.38 13.95 -25.50
N HIS A 612 -5.54 14.22 -24.19
CA HIS A 612 -4.46 14.04 -23.21
C HIS A 612 -4.09 12.56 -23.00
N ASP A 613 -5.07 11.68 -23.10
CA ASP A 613 -4.86 10.23 -22.94
C ASP A 613 -4.13 9.64 -24.13
N GLU A 614 -4.51 10.04 -25.33
CA GLU A 614 -3.83 9.60 -26.59
C GLU A 614 -2.37 10.05 -26.63
N ILE A 615 -2.06 11.27 -26.22
CA ILE A 615 -0.68 11.79 -26.18
C ILE A 615 0.15 11.04 -25.14
N ARG A 616 -0.41 10.75 -23.99
CA ARG A 616 0.29 10.00 -22.95
C ARG A 616 0.52 8.55 -23.32
N ASP A 617 -0.49 7.88 -23.87
CA ASP A 617 -0.36 6.49 -24.30
C ASP A 617 0.70 6.37 -25.41
N ALA A 618 0.71 7.31 -26.35
CA ALA A 618 1.76 7.39 -27.37
C ALA A 618 3.16 7.67 -26.77
N TYR A 619 3.25 8.47 -25.70
CA TYR A 619 4.52 8.72 -25.01
C TYR A 619 4.98 7.50 -24.20
N GLU A 620 4.09 6.82 -23.48
CA GLU A 620 4.42 5.60 -22.73
C GLU A 620 4.87 4.48 -23.68
N GLU A 621 4.21 4.33 -24.82
CA GLU A 621 4.59 3.40 -25.87
C GLU A 621 5.98 3.75 -26.47
N TYR A 622 6.22 5.02 -26.76
CA TYR A 622 7.51 5.49 -27.26
C TYR A 622 8.64 5.24 -26.26
N VAL A 623 8.45 5.57 -24.98
CA VAL A 623 9.43 5.32 -23.91
C VAL A 623 9.72 3.82 -23.78
N PHE A 624 8.69 2.99 -23.92
CA PHE A 624 8.83 1.54 -23.88
C PHE A 624 9.64 1.02 -25.05
N VAL A 625 9.31 1.42 -26.29
CA VAL A 625 10.04 1.04 -27.51
C VAL A 625 11.50 1.48 -27.44
N LYS A 626 11.75 2.68 -26.91
CA LYS A 626 13.10 3.20 -26.72
C LYS A 626 13.91 2.36 -25.73
N LYS A 627 13.33 2.03 -24.57
CA LYS A 627 13.96 1.17 -23.56
C LYS A 627 14.27 -0.24 -24.10
N SER A 628 13.37 -0.79 -24.91
CA SER A 628 13.54 -2.12 -25.49
C SER A 628 14.58 -2.16 -26.62
N ARG A 629 14.70 -1.09 -27.42
CA ARG A 629 15.66 -1.03 -28.56
C ARG A 629 17.09 -0.75 -28.11
N TRP A 630 17.30 0.05 -27.07
CA TRP A 630 18.63 0.56 -26.75
C TRP A 630 19.33 -0.14 -25.60
N GLY A 631 18.63 -1.02 -24.87
CA GLY A 631 19.26 -1.88 -23.84
C GLY A 631 20.05 -1.16 -22.74
N GLU A 632 20.27 0.14 -22.89
CA GLU A 632 21.03 0.95 -21.95
C GLU A 632 20.13 1.51 -20.87
N ARG A 633 20.44 1.14 -19.65
CA ARG A 633 19.92 1.87 -18.48
C ARG A 633 20.58 3.25 -18.50
N PRO A 634 19.81 4.36 -18.36
CA PRO A 634 20.42 5.67 -18.15
C PRO A 634 21.35 5.55 -16.96
N GLY A 635 22.61 6.01 -17.13
CA GLY A 635 23.58 6.01 -16.07
C GLY A 635 23.12 6.92 -14.93
N LEU A 636 22.58 6.33 -13.90
CA LEU A 636 22.23 7.05 -12.65
C LEU A 636 23.50 7.14 -11.81
N LYS A 637 24.06 8.35 -11.70
CA LYS A 637 25.03 8.66 -10.65
C LYS A 637 24.27 9.25 -9.47
N SER A 638 24.16 8.51 -8.40
CA SER A 638 23.63 9.02 -7.14
C SER A 638 24.78 9.33 -6.19
N ASP A 639 24.84 10.54 -5.70
CA ASP A 639 25.57 10.84 -4.50
C ASP A 639 24.64 10.66 -3.31
N TYR A 640 24.69 9.47 -2.74
CA TYR A 640 23.81 9.03 -1.66
C TYR A 640 23.96 9.90 -0.38
N TYR A 641 25.07 10.60 -0.25
CA TYR A 641 25.40 11.36 0.96
C TYR A 641 25.01 12.84 0.86
N SER A 642 25.02 13.40 -0.33
CA SER A 642 24.63 14.80 -0.55
C SER A 642 23.14 14.96 -0.89
N GLY A 643 22.43 13.87 -1.13
CA GLY A 643 21.04 13.89 -1.60
C GLY A 643 20.89 14.42 -3.03
N LYS A 644 21.99 14.51 -3.78
CA LYS A 644 21.97 14.94 -5.18
C LYS A 644 21.89 13.73 -6.09
N LEU A 645 20.83 13.70 -6.90
CA LEU A 645 20.67 12.76 -7.99
C LEU A 645 21.09 13.43 -9.29
N PHE A 646 22.13 12.89 -9.93
CA PHE A 646 22.52 13.31 -11.26
C PHE A 646 22.00 12.28 -12.27
N SER A 647 21.08 12.66 -13.12
CA SER A 647 20.64 11.85 -14.24
C SER A 647 20.93 12.57 -15.55
N GLN A 648 21.48 11.86 -16.51
CA GLN A 648 21.53 12.33 -17.88
C GLN A 648 20.24 11.91 -18.57
N VAL A 649 19.30 12.84 -18.72
CA VAL A 649 18.02 12.62 -19.38
C VAL A 649 18.08 13.20 -20.78
N THR A 650 17.96 12.36 -21.80
CA THR A 650 17.71 12.83 -23.17
C THR A 650 16.20 12.86 -23.36
N MET A 651 15.62 14.06 -23.39
CA MET A 651 14.21 14.23 -23.70
C MET A 651 13.98 14.23 -25.22
N TYR A 652 13.09 13.36 -25.67
CA TYR A 652 12.57 13.41 -27.03
C TYR A 652 11.14 13.92 -26.95
N VAL A 653 10.90 15.10 -27.52
CA VAL A 653 9.56 15.69 -27.58
C VAL A 653 8.95 15.31 -28.93
N LYS A 654 7.89 14.52 -28.92
CA LYS A 654 7.02 14.37 -30.09
C LYS A 654 6.01 15.49 -30.05
N VAL A 655 6.17 16.48 -30.89
CA VAL A 655 5.23 17.57 -31.04
C VAL A 655 3.98 17.04 -31.76
N PRO A 656 2.80 17.04 -31.13
CA PRO A 656 1.58 16.66 -31.82
C PRO A 656 1.27 17.64 -32.94
N THR A 657 0.67 17.15 -34.03
CA THR A 657 0.31 17.93 -35.21
C THR A 657 -0.65 19.09 -34.94
N LYS A 658 -1.21 19.17 -33.75
CA LYS A 658 -2.16 20.23 -33.30
C LYS A 658 -1.62 21.12 -32.17
N GLY A 659 -0.33 21.32 -32.04
CA GLY A 659 0.26 22.43 -31.28
C GLY A 659 0.13 22.40 -29.76
N PHE A 660 0.01 21.26 -29.11
CA PHE A 660 0.08 21.15 -27.65
C PHE A 660 1.44 20.58 -27.22
N GLY A 661 2.18 21.36 -26.45
CA GLY A 661 3.38 20.91 -25.76
C GLY A 661 3.05 20.45 -24.36
N LEU A 662 3.40 19.20 -24.01
CA LEU A 662 3.56 18.75 -22.65
C LEU A 662 5.04 18.90 -22.30
N LEU A 663 5.36 19.78 -21.38
CA LEU A 663 6.67 19.87 -20.73
C LEU A 663 6.77 18.84 -19.63
#